data_0eb49e341eee86129cab4bf8d146bb25
#
_entry.id   0eb49e341eee86129cab4bf8d146bb25
#
_cell.length_a   1.000
_cell.length_b   1.000
_cell.length_c   1.000
_cell.angle_alpha   90.00
_cell.angle_beta   90.00
_cell.angle_gamma   90.00
#
_symmetry.space_group_name_H-M   'P 1'
#
loop_
_entity.id
_entity.type
_entity.pdbx_description
1 polymer ?
#
loop_
_entity_poly.entity_id
_entity_poly.type
_entity_poly.pdbx_seq_one_letter_code
_entity_poly.pdbx_strand_id
1 'polypeptide(L)'
;MLRRRQRLLPLLLQCSRHRLHSTTAEPRPPPRRTGHAEIRSGNDNLAALKQQRGAAGARVVFDETPRRDAVHYAAMVGRHLKARDLPRAEALFRAAPAAARGLHLDTVMLNGYVKAGRVDRARELFDGMPMKSMVTWTCMISGYCRAGRVDEARQLFDVMPARNVVSWTAMVQGCASNGMLREAREMFDRMPERNVVAWTVMVKAYVDSDQIQEAWELFNRMPERNSYSWNAMISGFLSAGKVDEAVQLLERMPHRNVVSWTIMVTGLAKNGFACRAREFFDRMPEKDTAAWNAMITAYADNGQLNEAQRLFDSMVSKDLVSWNTVIEAYAKKEHKDEALRIFLLMRRSAVSPNSSTLTSILVISESTMEVKQIHGLVITLGLLSETSLGNALLTMYSRSGDLLSAWLAFKRMEEKDAITWTSIMQAFANHGCGYHALQCFAQMLRHGYKPSSTTFTAVLSACSHVGLVEKGQKMFKSIHHVYGVEPTIEHYSCLVDLLGRAGHVKEAKELVDAMQKGMLDEAILGTLLGACMMHNEVEVAREVGEDLVRFGPSGSGGYTLLANVFASHGMWDETASVWKIMRGSRVKKTSGFSQIEVNTTNHVFYSRDQEHPRCAEVYEMLNDTLIPQMKGSSCLRFLEPIL
;
A
#
# COMPACT_ATOMS: atom_id res chain seq x y z
N MET A 1 -33.20 13.45 4.29
CA MET A 1 -31.89 12.82 3.97
C MET A 1 -31.98 11.30 3.78
N LEU A 2 -32.77 10.56 4.57
CA LEU A 2 -32.90 9.08 4.47
C LEU A 2 -33.36 8.55 3.10
N ARG A 3 -34.25 9.24 2.38
CA ARG A 3 -34.69 8.83 1.03
C ARG A 3 -33.62 8.98 -0.08
N ARG A 4 -32.54 9.73 0.13
CA ARG A 4 -31.42 9.83 -0.81
C ARG A 4 -30.41 8.68 -0.66
N ARG A 5 -30.21 8.14 0.56
CA ARG A 5 -29.28 7.01 0.81
C ARG A 5 -29.71 5.72 0.10
N GLN A 6 -31.01 5.43 0.06
CA GLN A 6 -31.54 4.22 -0.57
C GLN A 6 -31.44 4.19 -2.12
N ARG A 7 -31.21 5.34 -2.77
CA ARG A 7 -31.16 5.42 -4.23
C ARG A 7 -29.76 5.34 -4.84
N LEU A 8 -28.70 5.48 -4.04
CA LEU A 8 -27.34 5.52 -4.55
C LEU A 8 -26.74 4.13 -4.80
N LEU A 9 -27.05 3.15 -3.96
CA LEU A 9 -26.47 1.81 -4.05
C LEU A 9 -26.98 0.93 -5.21
N PRO A 10 -28.30 0.90 -5.55
CA PRO A 10 -28.78 0.14 -6.70
C PRO A 10 -28.18 0.58 -8.04
N LEU A 11 -27.73 1.84 -8.14
CA LEU A 11 -27.08 2.38 -9.36
C LEU A 11 -25.68 1.78 -9.62
N LEU A 12 -25.03 1.23 -8.60
CA LEU A 12 -23.74 0.55 -8.77
C LEU A 12 -23.86 -0.69 -9.67
N LEU A 13 -24.97 -1.41 -9.60
CA LEU A 13 -25.23 -2.62 -10.41
C LEU A 13 -25.77 -2.31 -11.81
N GLN A 14 -26.50 -1.21 -11.99
CA GLN A 14 -27.04 -0.86 -13.31
C GLN A 14 -25.95 -0.43 -14.30
N CYS A 15 -24.89 0.24 -13.86
CA CYS A 15 -23.77 0.62 -14.74
C CYS A 15 -22.94 -0.58 -15.22
N SER A 16 -22.94 -1.72 -14.51
CA SER A 16 -22.24 -2.93 -14.95
C SER A 16 -23.01 -3.72 -16.03
N ARG A 17 -24.35 -3.63 -16.06
CA ARG A 17 -25.16 -4.34 -17.07
C ARG A 17 -25.07 -3.74 -18.47
N HIS A 18 -24.86 -2.44 -18.62
CA HIS A 18 -24.76 -1.79 -19.93
C HIS A 18 -23.45 -2.07 -20.70
N ARG A 19 -22.39 -2.56 -20.04
CA ARG A 19 -21.13 -2.93 -20.73
C ARG A 19 -21.09 -4.36 -21.27
N LEU A 20 -21.96 -5.25 -20.80
CA LEU A 20 -21.99 -6.64 -21.26
C LEU A 20 -22.73 -6.84 -22.59
N HIS A 21 -23.46 -5.86 -23.08
CA HIS A 21 -24.24 -5.98 -24.33
C HIS A 21 -23.63 -5.29 -25.57
N SER A 22 -22.41 -4.73 -25.49
CA SER A 22 -21.79 -4.04 -26.63
C SER A 22 -20.60 -4.78 -27.29
N THR A 23 -20.34 -6.03 -26.95
CA THR A 23 -19.19 -6.79 -27.50
C THR A 23 -19.57 -8.07 -28.27
N THR A 24 -20.73 -8.08 -28.91
CA THR A 24 -21.01 -9.05 -29.97
C THR A 24 -21.20 -8.32 -31.30
N ALA A 25 -20.12 -7.69 -31.78
CA ALA A 25 -19.98 -7.37 -33.17
C ALA A 25 -19.22 -8.52 -33.83
N GLU A 26 -19.88 -9.26 -34.68
CA GLU A 26 -19.27 -10.26 -35.55
C GLU A 26 -18.09 -9.63 -36.32
N PRO A 27 -16.97 -10.32 -36.50
CA PRO A 27 -15.87 -9.83 -37.29
C PRO A 27 -16.31 -9.75 -38.76
N ARG A 28 -16.37 -8.54 -39.29
CA ARG A 28 -16.53 -8.34 -40.75
C ARG A 28 -15.39 -9.05 -41.47
N PRO A 29 -15.64 -9.79 -42.54
CA PRO A 29 -14.60 -10.43 -43.33
C PRO A 29 -13.69 -9.36 -43.92
N PRO A 30 -12.38 -9.60 -44.02
CA PRO A 30 -11.41 -8.64 -44.56
C PRO A 30 -11.74 -8.38 -46.07
N PRO A 31 -11.58 -7.14 -46.54
CA PRO A 31 -11.78 -6.80 -47.94
C PRO A 31 -10.81 -7.61 -48.80
N ARG A 32 -11.33 -8.30 -49.84
CA ARG A 32 -10.51 -8.98 -50.86
C ARG A 32 -9.60 -7.96 -51.54
N ARG A 33 -8.29 -8.08 -51.33
CA ARG A 33 -7.26 -7.34 -52.06
C ARG A 33 -7.10 -7.98 -53.45
N THR A 34 -7.58 -7.31 -54.45
CA THR A 34 -7.12 -7.43 -55.83
C THR A 34 -6.14 -6.27 -56.06
N GLY A 35 -4.97 -6.56 -56.54
CA GLY A 35 -4.05 -5.52 -57.04
C GLY A 35 -2.58 -5.82 -56.75
N HIS A 36 -1.86 -5.97 -57.82
CA HIS A 36 -0.43 -6.23 -58.00
C HIS A 36 0.45 -5.60 -56.90
N ALA A 37 1.22 -6.44 -56.20
CA ALA A 37 2.29 -6.01 -55.30
C ALA A 37 3.49 -5.51 -56.15
N GLU A 38 3.64 -4.20 -56.29
CA GLU A 38 4.88 -3.58 -56.70
C GLU A 38 5.96 -3.96 -55.67
N ILE A 39 7.09 -4.43 -56.13
CA ILE A 39 8.27 -4.79 -55.33
C ILE A 39 8.81 -3.47 -54.74
N ARG A 40 8.41 -3.17 -53.54
CA ARG A 40 8.96 -2.02 -52.80
C ARG A 40 10.45 -2.23 -52.51
N SER A 41 11.23 -1.19 -52.66
CA SER A 41 12.68 -1.22 -52.37
C SER A 41 12.92 -1.57 -50.89
N GLY A 42 14.05 -2.18 -50.55
CA GLY A 42 14.37 -2.57 -49.16
C GLY A 42 14.28 -1.41 -48.14
N ASN A 43 14.55 -0.17 -48.59
CA ASN A 43 14.44 1.03 -47.79
C ASN A 43 12.97 1.42 -47.48
N ASP A 44 12.06 1.20 -48.45
CA ASP A 44 10.60 1.47 -48.24
C ASP A 44 10.00 0.52 -47.25
N ASN A 45 10.41 -0.77 -47.29
CA ASN A 45 9.97 -1.77 -46.30
C ASN A 45 10.47 -1.47 -44.90
N LEU A 46 11.70 -0.95 -44.74
CA LEU A 46 12.25 -0.53 -43.46
C LEU A 46 11.49 0.71 -42.90
N ALA A 47 11.16 1.66 -43.77
CA ALA A 47 10.34 2.82 -43.38
C ALA A 47 8.94 2.39 -42.94
N ALA A 48 8.29 1.49 -43.70
CA ALA A 48 6.99 0.91 -43.35
C ALA A 48 7.04 0.12 -42.01
N LEU A 49 8.10 -0.64 -41.78
CA LEU A 49 8.39 -1.32 -40.51
C LEU A 49 8.47 -0.33 -39.34
N LYS A 50 9.12 0.82 -39.54
CA LYS A 50 9.24 1.88 -38.50
C LYS A 50 7.94 2.64 -38.24
N GLN A 51 7.06 2.77 -39.21
CA GLN A 51 5.79 3.52 -39.10
C GLN A 51 4.64 2.72 -38.45
N GLN A 52 4.65 1.41 -38.50
CA GLN A 52 3.61 0.55 -37.90
C GLN A 52 3.54 0.71 -36.38
N ARG A 53 2.35 0.99 -35.82
CA ARG A 53 2.14 1.26 -34.38
C ARG A 53 2.11 0.03 -33.48
N GLY A 54 2.24 -1.22 -33.98
CA GLY A 54 2.19 -2.43 -33.18
C GLY A 54 3.10 -3.55 -33.67
N ALA A 55 3.45 -4.50 -32.79
CA ALA A 55 4.31 -5.64 -33.16
C ALA A 55 3.64 -6.57 -34.20
N ALA A 56 2.32 -6.74 -34.17
CA ALA A 56 1.58 -7.56 -35.10
C ALA A 56 1.58 -6.98 -36.55
N GLY A 57 1.31 -5.69 -36.71
CA GLY A 57 1.38 -5.04 -38.01
C GLY A 57 2.80 -4.99 -38.62
N ALA A 58 3.80 -4.81 -37.76
CA ALA A 58 5.19 -4.86 -38.19
C ALA A 58 5.62 -6.26 -38.65
N ARG A 59 5.05 -7.32 -38.06
CA ARG A 59 5.35 -8.71 -38.44
C ARG A 59 4.90 -9.01 -39.88
N VAL A 60 3.72 -8.55 -40.27
CA VAL A 60 3.23 -8.72 -41.65
C VAL A 60 4.22 -8.12 -42.66
N VAL A 61 4.67 -6.87 -42.43
CA VAL A 61 5.66 -6.21 -43.29
C VAL A 61 7.01 -6.93 -43.26
N PHE A 62 7.41 -7.44 -42.12
CA PHE A 62 8.66 -8.21 -41.97
C PHE A 62 8.57 -9.54 -42.75
N ASP A 63 7.44 -10.25 -42.67
CA ASP A 63 7.24 -11.54 -43.33
C ASP A 63 7.12 -11.38 -44.87
N GLU A 64 6.60 -10.25 -45.33
CA GLU A 64 6.53 -9.92 -46.78
C GLU A 64 7.87 -9.43 -47.37
N THR A 65 8.90 -9.15 -46.54
CA THR A 65 10.19 -8.65 -47.01
C THR A 65 11.04 -9.79 -47.59
N PRO A 66 11.37 -9.82 -48.90
CA PRO A 66 12.06 -10.94 -49.56
C PRO A 66 13.51 -11.10 -49.10
N ARG A 67 14.25 -10.00 -48.88
CA ARG A 67 15.61 -10.00 -48.37
C ARG A 67 15.66 -9.27 -47.03
N ARG A 68 15.88 -10.03 -45.98
CA ARG A 68 15.97 -9.54 -44.61
C ARG A 68 17.42 -9.39 -44.18
N ASP A 69 17.88 -8.18 -43.95
CA ASP A 69 19.19 -7.87 -43.44
C ASP A 69 19.22 -7.68 -41.91
N ALA A 70 20.41 -7.39 -41.36
CA ALA A 70 20.62 -7.16 -39.95
C ALA A 70 19.71 -6.05 -39.36
N VAL A 71 19.41 -5.03 -40.16
CA VAL A 71 18.62 -3.88 -39.71
C VAL A 71 17.13 -4.24 -39.56
N HIS A 72 16.60 -5.09 -40.46
CA HIS A 72 15.23 -5.60 -40.38
C HIS A 72 15.05 -6.49 -39.16
N TYR A 73 15.97 -7.40 -38.88
CA TYR A 73 15.95 -8.24 -37.67
C TYR A 73 16.07 -7.39 -36.41
N ALA A 74 16.97 -6.42 -36.35
CA ALA A 74 17.15 -5.53 -35.21
C ALA A 74 15.91 -4.68 -34.95
N ALA A 75 15.22 -4.18 -36.01
CA ALA A 75 13.99 -3.42 -35.90
C ALA A 75 12.84 -4.27 -35.31
N MET A 76 12.69 -5.53 -35.78
CA MET A 76 11.66 -6.44 -35.27
C MET A 76 11.93 -6.89 -33.84
N VAL A 77 13.15 -7.32 -33.53
CA VAL A 77 13.57 -7.66 -32.16
C VAL A 77 13.33 -6.47 -31.23
N GLY A 78 13.76 -5.27 -31.63
CA GLY A 78 13.54 -4.05 -30.85
C GLY A 78 12.06 -3.74 -30.59
N ARG A 79 11.15 -4.08 -31.52
CA ARG A 79 9.70 -3.92 -31.32
C ARG A 79 9.11 -4.91 -30.32
N HIS A 80 9.49 -6.19 -30.43
CA HIS A 80 9.05 -7.19 -29.43
C HIS A 80 9.57 -6.82 -28.03
N LEU A 81 10.81 -6.34 -27.93
CA LEU A 81 11.37 -5.85 -26.66
C LEU A 81 10.60 -4.63 -26.10
N LYS A 82 10.20 -3.68 -26.97
CA LYS A 82 9.34 -2.54 -26.55
C LYS A 82 7.94 -3.01 -26.09
N ALA A 83 7.41 -4.06 -26.70
CA ALA A 83 6.15 -4.69 -26.31
C ALA A 83 6.29 -5.62 -25.09
N ARG A 84 7.47 -5.69 -24.46
CA ARG A 84 7.82 -6.60 -23.35
C ARG A 84 7.66 -8.09 -23.67
N ASP A 85 7.71 -8.46 -24.95
CA ASP A 85 7.60 -9.84 -25.44
C ASP A 85 9.01 -10.42 -25.70
N LEU A 86 9.71 -10.70 -24.60
CA LEU A 86 11.08 -11.25 -24.65
C LEU A 86 11.14 -12.62 -25.36
N PRO A 87 10.21 -13.58 -25.14
CA PRO A 87 10.28 -14.89 -25.80
C PRO A 87 10.26 -14.80 -27.33
N ARG A 88 9.41 -13.93 -27.90
CA ARG A 88 9.37 -13.74 -29.36
C ARG A 88 10.59 -12.99 -29.87
N ALA A 89 11.14 -12.05 -29.11
CA ALA A 89 12.39 -11.39 -29.45
C ALA A 89 13.55 -12.39 -29.50
N GLU A 90 13.65 -13.31 -28.53
CA GLU A 90 14.66 -14.39 -28.53
C GLU A 90 14.50 -15.36 -29.71
N ALA A 91 13.27 -15.76 -30.02
CA ALA A 91 13.01 -16.64 -31.14
C ALA A 91 13.47 -16.03 -32.48
N LEU A 92 13.17 -14.73 -32.70
CA LEU A 92 13.63 -14.01 -33.88
C LEU A 92 15.14 -13.81 -33.90
N PHE A 93 15.76 -13.53 -32.76
CA PHE A 93 17.20 -13.41 -32.65
C PHE A 93 17.93 -14.72 -33.01
N ARG A 94 17.40 -15.87 -32.52
CA ARG A 94 17.96 -17.20 -32.84
C ARG A 94 17.71 -17.60 -34.30
N ALA A 95 16.59 -17.19 -34.89
CA ALA A 95 16.25 -17.46 -36.29
C ALA A 95 17.02 -16.56 -37.26
N ALA A 96 17.71 -15.53 -36.81
CA ALA A 96 18.50 -14.65 -37.69
C ALA A 96 19.67 -15.42 -38.29
N PRO A 97 19.83 -15.40 -39.64
CA PRO A 97 20.97 -16.04 -40.33
C PRO A 97 22.31 -15.41 -39.92
N ALA A 98 23.39 -16.18 -40.02
CA ALA A 98 24.73 -15.72 -39.62
C ALA A 98 25.12 -14.38 -40.26
N ALA A 99 24.75 -14.15 -41.52
CA ALA A 99 24.99 -12.90 -42.23
C ALA A 99 24.24 -11.69 -41.66
N ALA A 100 23.12 -11.92 -40.94
CA ALA A 100 22.34 -10.86 -40.28
C ALA A 100 22.73 -10.67 -38.79
N ARG A 101 23.55 -11.57 -38.23
CA ARG A 101 24.09 -11.44 -36.89
C ARG A 101 25.30 -10.52 -36.92
N GLY A 102 25.25 -9.46 -36.17
CA GLY A 102 26.35 -8.50 -36.10
C GLY A 102 26.14 -7.57 -34.90
N LEU A 103 27.14 -6.75 -34.66
CA LEU A 103 27.21 -5.86 -33.49
C LEU A 103 25.92 -5.12 -33.19
N HIS A 104 25.16 -4.68 -34.20
CA HIS A 104 23.94 -3.92 -34.02
C HIS A 104 22.79 -4.79 -33.45
N LEU A 105 22.56 -5.97 -34.05
CA LEU A 105 21.51 -6.89 -33.59
C LEU A 105 21.81 -7.43 -32.19
N ASP A 106 23.08 -7.81 -31.95
CA ASP A 106 23.56 -8.27 -30.64
C ASP A 106 23.39 -7.19 -29.56
N THR A 107 23.71 -5.93 -29.90
CA THR A 107 23.53 -4.79 -28.98
C THR A 107 22.06 -4.57 -28.64
N VAL A 108 21.13 -4.68 -29.60
CA VAL A 108 19.69 -4.55 -29.39
C VAL A 108 19.20 -5.66 -28.46
N MET A 109 19.61 -6.91 -28.68
CA MET A 109 19.20 -8.03 -27.85
C MET A 109 19.80 -7.96 -26.45
N LEU A 110 21.09 -7.58 -26.33
CA LEU A 110 21.79 -7.34 -25.08
C LEU A 110 21.00 -6.31 -24.20
N ASN A 111 20.66 -5.17 -24.81
CA ASN A 111 19.86 -4.15 -24.13
C ASN A 111 18.47 -4.66 -23.74
N GLY A 112 17.88 -5.55 -24.53
CA GLY A 112 16.63 -6.24 -24.23
C GLY A 112 16.73 -7.11 -22.98
N TYR A 113 17.74 -7.95 -22.89
CA TYR A 113 18.01 -8.78 -21.71
C TYR A 113 18.25 -7.94 -20.46
N VAL A 114 19.07 -6.89 -20.55
CA VAL A 114 19.34 -5.97 -19.44
C VAL A 114 18.06 -5.29 -18.96
N LYS A 115 17.21 -4.81 -19.87
CA LYS A 115 15.91 -4.18 -19.50
C LYS A 115 14.91 -5.16 -18.91
N ALA A 116 14.98 -6.43 -19.31
CA ALA A 116 14.13 -7.49 -18.76
C ALA A 116 14.67 -8.10 -17.45
N GLY A 117 15.79 -7.59 -16.91
CA GLY A 117 16.42 -8.10 -15.69
C GLY A 117 17.13 -9.46 -15.85
N ARG A 118 17.29 -9.94 -17.09
CA ARG A 118 17.96 -11.22 -17.37
C ARG A 118 19.47 -11.02 -17.57
N VAL A 119 20.14 -10.56 -16.52
CA VAL A 119 21.55 -10.11 -16.60
C VAL A 119 22.50 -11.25 -16.95
N ASP A 120 22.24 -12.48 -16.49
CA ASP A 120 23.10 -13.63 -16.79
C ASP A 120 23.02 -14.00 -18.28
N ARG A 121 21.81 -13.95 -18.88
CA ARG A 121 21.66 -14.12 -20.34
C ARG A 121 22.30 -13.01 -21.14
N ALA A 122 22.26 -11.78 -20.64
CA ALA A 122 22.96 -10.66 -21.21
C ALA A 122 24.50 -10.90 -21.18
N ARG A 123 25.01 -11.48 -20.08
CA ARG A 123 26.42 -11.80 -19.92
C ARG A 123 26.86 -12.89 -20.89
N GLU A 124 26.13 -13.99 -21.00
CA GLU A 124 26.39 -15.06 -21.97
C GLU A 124 26.48 -14.51 -23.41
N LEU A 125 25.54 -13.65 -23.80
CA LEU A 125 25.55 -13.01 -25.11
C LEU A 125 26.77 -12.10 -25.28
N PHE A 126 27.07 -11.26 -24.29
CA PHE A 126 28.18 -10.33 -24.31
C PHE A 126 29.52 -11.05 -24.44
N ASP A 127 29.72 -12.16 -23.71
CA ASP A 127 30.97 -12.94 -23.78
C ASP A 127 31.13 -13.62 -25.12
N GLY A 128 30.05 -14.09 -25.75
CA GLY A 128 30.04 -14.69 -27.09
C GLY A 128 30.16 -13.70 -28.25
N MET A 129 30.12 -12.37 -28.00
CA MET A 129 30.28 -11.38 -29.07
C MET A 129 31.72 -11.29 -29.54
N PRO A 130 31.98 -11.45 -30.87
CA PRO A 130 33.35 -11.36 -31.42
C PRO A 130 33.91 -9.94 -31.32
N MET A 131 33.07 -8.93 -31.45
CA MET A 131 33.45 -7.52 -31.32
C MET A 131 32.53 -6.84 -30.26
N LYS A 132 33.16 -6.13 -29.35
CA LYS A 132 32.46 -5.40 -28.26
C LYS A 132 32.66 -3.90 -28.45
N SER A 133 31.55 -3.16 -28.60
CA SER A 133 31.60 -1.70 -28.70
C SER A 133 31.52 -1.05 -27.31
N MET A 134 31.85 0.24 -27.22
CA MET A 134 31.67 1.04 -26.01
C MET A 134 30.22 0.98 -25.49
N VAL A 135 29.24 0.88 -26.41
CA VAL A 135 27.83 0.79 -26.06
C VAL A 135 27.49 -0.54 -25.39
N THR A 136 28.05 -1.67 -25.88
CA THR A 136 27.83 -2.99 -25.28
C THR A 136 28.43 -3.10 -23.89
N TRP A 137 29.68 -2.60 -23.71
CA TRP A 137 30.31 -2.52 -22.39
C TRP A 137 29.48 -1.69 -21.41
N THR A 138 29.07 -0.47 -21.79
CA THR A 138 28.29 0.42 -20.94
C THR A 138 26.89 -0.16 -20.64
N CYS A 139 26.30 -0.88 -21.61
CA CYS A 139 25.02 -1.57 -21.41
C CYS A 139 25.13 -2.67 -20.35
N MET A 140 26.20 -3.50 -20.41
CA MET A 140 26.43 -4.54 -19.39
C MET A 140 26.70 -3.95 -18.00
N ILE A 141 27.55 -2.93 -17.92
CA ILE A 141 27.84 -2.21 -16.67
C ILE A 141 26.52 -1.70 -16.05
N SER A 142 25.70 -1.00 -16.84
CA SER A 142 24.40 -0.50 -16.40
C SER A 142 23.45 -1.64 -16.01
N GLY A 143 23.54 -2.79 -16.68
CA GLY A 143 22.76 -4.00 -16.39
C GLY A 143 23.09 -4.58 -15.02
N TYR A 144 24.36 -4.77 -14.74
CA TYR A 144 24.83 -5.25 -13.43
C TYR A 144 24.47 -4.28 -12.30
N CYS A 145 24.69 -2.98 -12.52
CA CYS A 145 24.31 -1.96 -11.51
C CYS A 145 22.82 -1.99 -11.19
N ARG A 146 21.94 -2.14 -12.20
CA ARG A 146 20.48 -2.26 -11.98
C ARG A 146 20.09 -3.55 -11.24
N ALA A 147 20.87 -4.61 -11.41
CA ALA A 147 20.63 -5.87 -10.70
C ALA A 147 21.22 -5.89 -9.27
N GLY A 148 21.80 -4.79 -8.80
CA GLY A 148 22.47 -4.70 -7.51
C GLY A 148 23.85 -5.36 -7.45
N ARG A 149 24.36 -5.84 -8.59
CA ARG A 149 25.65 -6.55 -8.72
C ARG A 149 26.77 -5.56 -9.09
N VAL A 150 27.04 -4.62 -8.18
CA VAL A 150 27.97 -3.51 -8.46
C VAL A 150 29.41 -3.98 -8.59
N ASP A 151 29.82 -5.03 -7.88
CA ASP A 151 31.18 -5.58 -7.94
C ASP A 151 31.52 -6.12 -9.33
N GLU A 152 30.59 -6.86 -9.95
CA GLU A 152 30.76 -7.35 -11.32
C GLU A 152 30.74 -6.22 -12.35
N ALA A 153 29.92 -5.17 -12.09
CA ALA A 153 29.98 -3.97 -12.93
C ALA A 153 31.36 -3.30 -12.87
N ARG A 154 31.95 -3.22 -11.66
CA ARG A 154 33.30 -2.67 -11.46
C ARG A 154 34.39 -3.49 -12.15
N GLN A 155 34.33 -4.81 -11.97
CA GLN A 155 35.26 -5.71 -12.68
C GLN A 155 35.19 -5.51 -14.21
N LEU A 156 33.99 -5.43 -14.77
CA LEU A 156 33.81 -5.14 -16.20
C LEU A 156 34.33 -3.77 -16.59
N PHE A 157 34.11 -2.78 -15.78
CA PHE A 157 34.59 -1.43 -16.01
C PHE A 157 36.13 -1.38 -15.99
N ASP A 158 36.78 -2.14 -15.09
CA ASP A 158 38.23 -2.19 -14.96
C ASP A 158 38.92 -2.92 -16.13
N VAL A 159 38.25 -3.93 -16.71
CA VAL A 159 38.73 -4.67 -17.90
C VAL A 159 38.40 -3.95 -19.22
N MET A 160 37.56 -2.91 -19.18
CA MET A 160 37.15 -2.19 -20.39
C MET A 160 38.34 -1.52 -21.08
N PRO A 161 38.58 -1.80 -22.40
CA PRO A 161 39.79 -1.34 -23.11
C PRO A 161 39.94 0.18 -23.18
N ALA A 162 38.82 0.89 -23.36
CA ALA A 162 38.79 2.35 -23.36
C ALA A 162 37.57 2.82 -22.58
N ARG A 163 37.73 3.83 -21.77
CA ARG A 163 36.64 4.41 -20.94
C ARG A 163 36.29 5.80 -21.44
N ASN A 164 35.01 6.07 -21.62
CA ASN A 164 34.52 7.39 -21.99
C ASN A 164 33.63 7.99 -20.86
N VAL A 165 33.28 9.25 -21.00
CA VAL A 165 32.43 9.97 -20.03
C VAL A 165 31.10 9.21 -19.74
N VAL A 166 30.56 8.50 -20.75
CA VAL A 166 29.29 7.76 -20.57
C VAL A 166 29.49 6.52 -19.70
N SER A 167 30.59 5.75 -19.88
CA SER A 167 30.90 4.58 -19.04
C SER A 167 31.22 4.97 -17.60
N TRP A 168 31.97 6.06 -17.40
CA TRP A 168 32.21 6.63 -16.08
C TRP A 168 30.90 7.06 -15.41
N THR A 169 30.04 7.83 -16.12
CA THR A 169 28.74 8.27 -15.60
C THR A 169 27.84 7.07 -15.25
N ALA A 170 27.86 6.00 -16.04
CA ALA A 170 27.10 4.78 -15.77
C ALA A 170 27.55 4.09 -14.46
N MET A 171 28.87 4.05 -14.20
CA MET A 171 29.40 3.52 -12.94
C MET A 171 29.03 4.39 -11.74
N VAL A 172 29.22 5.72 -11.86
CA VAL A 172 28.85 6.68 -10.80
C VAL A 172 27.37 6.54 -10.46
N GLN A 173 26.50 6.50 -11.48
CA GLN A 173 25.05 6.31 -11.29
C GLN A 173 24.74 4.94 -10.70
N GLY A 174 25.45 3.89 -11.13
CA GLY A 174 25.27 2.54 -10.62
C GLY A 174 25.59 2.43 -9.14
N CYS A 175 26.75 2.93 -8.71
CA CYS A 175 27.13 2.98 -7.29
C CYS A 175 26.13 3.81 -6.48
N ALA A 176 25.76 5.00 -6.97
CA ALA A 176 24.81 5.90 -6.30
C ALA A 176 23.43 5.25 -6.11
N SER A 177 22.90 4.62 -7.16
CA SER A 177 21.56 3.97 -7.10
C SER A 177 21.50 2.76 -6.16
N ASN A 178 22.65 2.16 -5.82
CA ASN A 178 22.76 1.04 -4.90
C ASN A 178 23.19 1.48 -3.47
N GLY A 179 23.15 2.78 -3.17
CA GLY A 179 23.49 3.31 -1.86
C GLY A 179 25.00 3.36 -1.55
N MET A 180 25.86 3.03 -2.53
CA MET A 180 27.31 3.02 -2.38
C MET A 180 27.87 4.44 -2.65
N LEU A 181 27.55 5.38 -1.78
CA LEU A 181 27.83 6.80 -2.01
C LEU A 181 29.34 7.13 -2.01
N ARG A 182 30.13 6.43 -1.18
CA ARG A 182 31.58 6.63 -1.11
C ARG A 182 32.25 6.21 -2.41
N GLU A 183 31.88 5.03 -2.91
CA GLU A 183 32.40 4.50 -4.18
C GLU A 183 31.94 5.34 -5.37
N ALA A 184 30.70 5.82 -5.36
CA ALA A 184 30.20 6.76 -6.37
C ALA A 184 31.05 8.03 -6.39
N ARG A 185 31.41 8.57 -5.20
CA ARG A 185 32.25 9.75 -5.07
C ARG A 185 33.68 9.49 -5.57
N GLU A 186 34.29 8.37 -5.19
CA GLU A 186 35.62 7.98 -5.69
C GLU A 186 35.66 7.89 -7.23
N MET A 187 34.64 7.23 -7.82
CA MET A 187 34.50 7.13 -9.25
C MET A 187 34.35 8.51 -9.92
N PHE A 188 33.53 9.36 -9.33
CA PHE A 188 33.32 10.72 -9.82
C PHE A 188 34.61 11.56 -9.75
N ASP A 189 35.39 11.45 -8.67
CA ASP A 189 36.64 12.21 -8.50
C ASP A 189 37.74 11.70 -9.43
N ARG A 190 37.73 10.41 -9.78
CA ARG A 190 38.66 9.80 -10.76
C ARG A 190 38.31 10.07 -12.23
N MET A 191 37.11 10.64 -12.52
CA MET A 191 36.72 10.97 -13.89
C MET A 191 37.68 12.01 -14.50
N PRO A 192 38.29 11.73 -15.68
CA PRO A 192 39.12 12.72 -16.35
C PRO A 192 38.37 13.98 -16.76
N GLU A 193 37.16 13.79 -17.30
CA GLU A 193 36.24 14.88 -17.68
C GLU A 193 34.87 14.61 -17.10
N ARG A 194 34.30 15.63 -16.48
CA ARG A 194 32.97 15.57 -15.82
C ARG A 194 31.95 16.35 -16.61
N ASN A 195 30.96 15.67 -17.15
CA ASN A 195 29.81 16.33 -17.81
C ASN A 195 28.73 16.72 -16.81
N VAL A 196 27.80 17.56 -17.24
CA VAL A 196 26.66 18.04 -16.43
C VAL A 196 25.83 16.88 -15.85
N VAL A 197 25.75 15.74 -16.57
CA VAL A 197 25.01 14.55 -16.13
C VAL A 197 25.68 13.91 -14.92
N ALA A 198 27.01 13.71 -14.96
CA ALA A 198 27.76 13.14 -13.83
C ALA A 198 27.63 14.00 -12.55
N TRP A 199 27.77 15.33 -12.70
CA TRP A 199 27.53 16.26 -11.60
C TRP A 199 26.12 16.14 -11.04
N THR A 200 25.10 16.12 -11.91
CA THR A 200 23.69 15.99 -11.51
C THR A 200 23.41 14.68 -10.80
N VAL A 201 24.00 13.58 -11.25
CA VAL A 201 23.89 12.26 -10.59
C VAL A 201 24.44 12.32 -9.17
N MET A 202 25.62 12.92 -8.98
CA MET A 202 26.23 13.05 -7.65
C MET A 202 25.43 13.96 -6.71
N VAL A 203 24.98 15.13 -7.21
CA VAL A 203 24.08 16.00 -6.43
C VAL A 203 22.83 15.26 -5.98
N LYS A 204 22.19 14.53 -6.91
CA LYS A 204 21.01 13.73 -6.59
C LYS A 204 21.32 12.62 -5.58
N ALA A 205 22.43 11.90 -5.73
CA ALA A 205 22.83 10.85 -4.81
C ALA A 205 23.01 11.35 -3.36
N TYR A 206 23.62 12.52 -3.18
CA TYR A 206 23.75 13.14 -1.88
C TYR A 206 22.41 13.60 -1.32
N VAL A 207 21.52 14.15 -2.15
CA VAL A 207 20.15 14.50 -1.75
C VAL A 207 19.36 13.26 -1.31
N ASP A 208 19.41 12.17 -2.10
CA ASP A 208 18.70 10.92 -1.80
C ASP A 208 19.23 10.23 -0.51
N SER A 209 20.48 10.56 -0.10
CA SER A 209 21.13 10.09 1.13
C SER A 209 21.02 11.09 2.30
N ASP A 210 20.16 12.11 2.19
CA ASP A 210 19.93 13.17 3.19
C ASP A 210 21.18 14.00 3.55
N GLN A 211 22.21 13.97 2.69
CA GLN A 211 23.44 14.74 2.83
C GLN A 211 23.33 16.06 2.05
N ILE A 212 22.46 16.95 2.51
CA ILE A 212 22.07 18.17 1.76
C ILE A 212 23.22 19.17 1.66
N GLN A 213 24.10 19.23 2.67
CA GLN A 213 25.22 20.16 2.68
C GLN A 213 26.24 19.81 1.59
N GLU A 214 26.60 18.54 1.50
CA GLU A 214 27.52 18.02 0.48
C GLU A 214 26.92 18.16 -0.92
N ALA A 215 25.61 17.92 -1.06
CA ALA A 215 24.90 18.16 -2.31
C ALA A 215 24.97 19.62 -2.74
N TRP A 216 24.80 20.55 -1.78
CA TRP A 216 24.87 21.98 -2.02
C TRP A 216 26.28 22.45 -2.43
N GLU A 217 27.32 21.93 -1.78
CA GLU A 217 28.70 22.21 -2.16
C GLU A 217 29.02 21.76 -3.58
N LEU A 218 28.59 20.55 -3.94
CA LEU A 218 28.74 20.03 -5.30
C LEU A 218 27.97 20.87 -6.32
N PHE A 219 26.72 21.21 -6.01
CA PHE A 219 25.90 22.06 -6.86
C PHE A 219 26.56 23.43 -7.12
N ASN A 220 27.15 24.04 -6.11
CA ASN A 220 27.85 25.33 -6.26
C ASN A 220 29.14 25.21 -7.10
N ARG A 221 29.80 24.05 -7.06
CA ARG A 221 31.03 23.76 -7.85
C ARG A 221 30.72 23.36 -9.30
N MET A 222 29.45 23.12 -9.66
CA MET A 222 29.09 22.77 -11.04
C MET A 222 29.41 23.93 -11.99
N PRO A 223 30.17 23.68 -13.08
CA PRO A 223 30.45 24.70 -14.10
C PRO A 223 29.16 25.18 -14.80
N GLU A 224 28.31 24.23 -15.15
CA GLU A 224 27.04 24.47 -15.80
C GLU A 224 25.94 23.72 -15.05
N ARG A 225 24.78 24.34 -14.90
CA ARG A 225 23.60 23.77 -14.22
C ARG A 225 22.45 23.61 -15.19
N ASN A 226 21.85 22.42 -15.20
CA ASN A 226 20.65 22.14 -15.97
C ASN A 226 19.41 22.10 -15.07
N SER A 227 18.21 22.06 -15.67
CA SER A 227 16.96 22.01 -14.90
C SER A 227 16.88 20.83 -13.93
N TYR A 228 17.54 19.69 -14.25
CA TYR A 228 17.55 18.53 -13.36
C TYR A 228 18.37 18.76 -12.10
N SER A 229 19.54 19.43 -12.19
CA SER A 229 20.35 19.75 -11.00
C SER A 229 19.66 20.79 -10.09
N TRP A 230 19.01 21.79 -10.68
CA TRP A 230 18.20 22.75 -9.93
C TRP A 230 17.06 22.04 -9.21
N ASN A 231 16.28 21.21 -9.93
CA ASN A 231 15.17 20.46 -9.38
C ASN A 231 15.58 19.46 -8.29
N ALA A 232 16.74 18.81 -8.44
CA ALA A 232 17.27 17.92 -7.41
C ALA A 232 17.56 18.67 -6.11
N MET A 233 18.21 19.85 -6.20
CA MET A 233 18.50 20.66 -5.01
C MET A 233 17.24 21.24 -4.36
N ILE A 234 16.27 21.75 -5.16
CA ILE A 234 14.99 22.24 -4.64
C ILE A 234 14.27 21.10 -3.88
N SER A 235 14.21 19.90 -4.49
CA SER A 235 13.64 18.72 -3.83
C SER A 235 14.36 18.35 -2.54
N GLY A 236 15.70 18.41 -2.54
CA GLY A 236 16.53 18.13 -1.37
C GLY A 236 16.26 19.10 -0.22
N PHE A 237 16.23 20.40 -0.47
CA PHE A 237 15.90 21.37 0.56
C PHE A 237 14.50 21.20 1.11
N LEU A 238 13.51 20.91 0.24
CA LEU A 238 12.13 20.65 0.68
C LEU A 238 12.02 19.36 1.52
N SER A 239 12.77 18.30 1.17
CA SER A 239 12.80 17.06 1.96
C SER A 239 13.43 17.27 3.33
N ALA A 240 14.45 18.16 3.43
CA ALA A 240 15.09 18.53 4.69
C ALA A 240 14.31 19.59 5.50
N GLY A 241 13.11 19.97 5.06
CA GLY A 241 12.31 21.02 5.71
C GLY A 241 12.84 22.45 5.55
N LYS A 242 13.89 22.65 4.74
CA LYS A 242 14.51 23.98 4.48
C LYS A 242 13.74 24.71 3.38
N VAL A 243 12.55 25.16 3.72
CA VAL A 243 11.57 25.70 2.75
C VAL A 243 12.04 27.03 2.15
N ASP A 244 12.62 27.92 2.94
CA ASP A 244 13.01 29.26 2.48
C ASP A 244 14.19 29.19 1.51
N GLU A 245 15.15 28.28 1.75
CA GLU A 245 16.25 28.00 0.84
C GLU A 245 15.75 27.42 -0.50
N ALA A 246 14.75 26.53 -0.45
CA ALA A 246 14.14 26.01 -1.67
C ALA A 246 13.45 27.10 -2.49
N VAL A 247 12.74 28.03 -1.84
CA VAL A 247 12.09 29.17 -2.49
C VAL A 247 13.14 30.08 -3.14
N GLN A 248 14.18 30.47 -2.40
CA GLN A 248 15.27 31.28 -2.95
C GLN A 248 15.94 30.59 -4.16
N LEU A 249 16.10 29.26 -4.09
CA LEU A 249 16.71 28.52 -5.17
C LEU A 249 15.83 28.49 -6.43
N LEU A 250 14.51 28.32 -6.27
CA LEU A 250 13.58 28.42 -7.39
C LEU A 250 13.59 29.83 -8.01
N GLU A 251 13.65 30.88 -7.20
CA GLU A 251 13.72 32.26 -7.67
C GLU A 251 15.01 32.58 -8.44
N ARG A 252 16.11 31.95 -8.07
CA ARG A 252 17.42 32.06 -8.74
C ARG A 252 17.50 31.21 -10.02
N MET A 253 16.58 30.26 -10.24
CA MET A 253 16.59 29.37 -11.40
C MET A 253 16.29 30.17 -12.69
N PRO A 254 17.19 30.15 -13.70
CA PRO A 254 17.03 30.97 -14.92
C PRO A 254 15.78 30.60 -15.73
N HIS A 255 15.55 29.27 -15.91
CA HIS A 255 14.43 28.75 -16.70
C HIS A 255 13.63 27.75 -15.86
N ARG A 256 12.52 28.23 -15.31
CA ARG A 256 11.59 27.41 -14.53
C ARG A 256 10.66 26.66 -15.47
N ASN A 257 10.63 25.34 -15.39
CA ASN A 257 9.73 24.49 -16.15
C ASN A 257 8.57 23.99 -15.25
N VAL A 258 7.58 23.34 -15.84
CA VAL A 258 6.41 22.78 -15.13
C VAL A 258 6.86 21.89 -13.97
N VAL A 259 7.91 21.06 -14.18
CA VAL A 259 8.44 20.15 -13.15
C VAL A 259 8.99 20.92 -11.94
N SER A 260 9.70 22.04 -12.15
CA SER A 260 10.24 22.87 -11.05
C SER A 260 9.11 23.43 -10.16
N TRP A 261 8.06 23.92 -10.81
CA TRP A 261 6.88 24.43 -10.10
C TRP A 261 6.15 23.32 -9.36
N THR A 262 5.94 22.16 -10.00
CA THR A 262 5.28 21.01 -9.38
C THR A 262 6.05 20.47 -8.17
N ILE A 263 7.40 20.42 -8.24
CA ILE A 263 8.25 20.04 -7.10
C ILE A 263 8.07 21.02 -5.94
N MET A 264 8.04 22.33 -6.23
CA MET A 264 7.85 23.34 -5.20
C MET A 264 6.48 23.24 -4.55
N VAL A 265 5.41 23.17 -5.33
CA VAL A 265 4.03 23.02 -4.83
C VAL A 265 3.89 21.76 -3.98
N THR A 266 4.37 20.62 -4.50
CA THR A 266 4.29 19.32 -3.80
C THR A 266 5.10 19.32 -2.51
N GLY A 267 6.31 19.92 -2.55
CA GLY A 267 7.18 19.97 -1.39
C GLY A 267 6.64 20.89 -0.28
N LEU A 268 6.11 22.06 -0.65
CA LEU A 268 5.45 22.97 0.29
C LEU A 268 4.22 22.30 0.93
N ALA A 269 3.42 21.62 0.12
CA ALA A 269 2.25 20.87 0.58
C ALA A 269 2.62 19.80 1.62
N LYS A 270 3.64 18.99 1.32
CA LYS A 270 4.14 17.94 2.23
C LYS A 270 4.72 18.48 3.55
N ASN A 271 5.29 19.67 3.51
CA ASN A 271 5.79 20.35 4.71
C ASN A 271 4.69 21.11 5.50
N GLY A 272 3.42 21.00 5.12
CA GLY A 272 2.29 21.62 5.81
C GLY A 272 2.04 23.10 5.46
N PHE A 273 2.77 23.66 4.50
CA PHE A 273 2.64 25.06 4.08
C PHE A 273 1.61 25.23 2.94
N ALA A 274 0.36 24.75 3.14
CA ALA A 274 -0.67 24.74 2.11
C ALA A 274 -0.98 26.13 1.51
N CYS A 275 -0.96 27.20 2.32
CA CYS A 275 -1.17 28.57 1.84
C CYS A 275 -0.06 29.02 0.87
N ARG A 276 1.20 28.77 1.23
CA ARG A 276 2.35 29.08 0.35
C ARG A 276 2.33 28.20 -0.89
N ALA A 277 1.99 26.90 -0.76
CA ALA A 277 1.83 26.01 -1.90
C ALA A 277 0.78 26.56 -2.89
N ARG A 278 -0.33 27.10 -2.37
CA ARG A 278 -1.38 27.73 -3.19
C ARG A 278 -0.88 28.96 -3.95
N GLU A 279 -0.10 29.83 -3.33
CA GLU A 279 0.49 31.00 -4.00
C GLU A 279 1.38 30.57 -5.17
N PHE A 280 2.24 29.56 -4.99
CA PHE A 280 3.08 29.03 -6.06
C PHE A 280 2.26 28.33 -7.15
N PHE A 281 1.23 27.61 -6.77
CA PHE A 281 0.31 26.95 -7.70
C PHE A 281 -0.42 27.99 -8.58
N ASP A 282 -0.89 29.10 -8.01
CA ASP A 282 -1.58 30.14 -8.75
C ASP A 282 -0.63 30.89 -9.71
N ARG A 283 0.63 31.08 -9.32
CA ARG A 283 1.69 31.68 -10.16
C ARG A 283 2.20 30.75 -11.28
N MET A 284 1.85 29.47 -11.24
CA MET A 284 2.30 28.46 -12.19
C MET A 284 1.68 28.72 -13.58
N PRO A 285 2.49 28.90 -14.66
CA PRO A 285 1.97 29.23 -16.00
C PRO A 285 1.09 28.13 -16.57
N GLU A 286 1.54 26.91 -16.48
CA GLU A 286 0.83 25.69 -16.93
C GLU A 286 0.75 24.73 -15.75
N LYS A 287 -0.45 24.27 -15.44
CA LYS A 287 -0.72 23.37 -14.32
C LYS A 287 -0.89 21.95 -14.82
N ASP A 288 0.05 21.06 -14.45
CA ASP A 288 -0.06 19.65 -14.73
C ASP A 288 -0.96 18.93 -13.71
N THR A 289 -1.38 17.70 -14.03
CA THR A 289 -2.23 16.89 -13.12
C THR A 289 -1.54 16.59 -11.80
N ALA A 290 -0.20 16.54 -11.78
CA ALA A 290 0.55 16.29 -10.55
C ALA A 290 0.48 17.48 -9.57
N ALA A 291 0.56 18.71 -10.07
CA ALA A 291 0.41 19.91 -9.25
C ALA A 291 -1.02 20.05 -8.70
N TRP A 292 -2.03 19.77 -9.52
CA TRP A 292 -3.42 19.72 -9.06
C TRP A 292 -3.61 18.69 -7.94
N ASN A 293 -3.15 17.47 -8.16
CA ASN A 293 -3.27 16.38 -7.18
C ASN A 293 -2.51 16.72 -5.88
N ALA A 294 -1.34 17.33 -5.97
CA ALA A 294 -0.58 17.78 -4.80
C ALA A 294 -1.34 18.81 -3.96
N MET A 295 -1.98 19.79 -4.62
CA MET A 295 -2.78 20.80 -3.92
C MET A 295 -4.04 20.21 -3.30
N ILE A 296 -4.74 19.30 -4.01
CA ILE A 296 -5.90 18.58 -3.47
C ILE A 296 -5.51 17.79 -2.22
N THR A 297 -4.39 17.06 -2.27
CA THR A 297 -3.85 16.32 -1.10
C THR A 297 -3.53 17.27 0.04
N ALA A 298 -2.85 18.39 -0.23
CA ALA A 298 -2.51 19.36 0.81
C ALA A 298 -3.73 19.90 1.56
N TYR A 299 -4.78 20.27 0.83
CA TYR A 299 -6.01 20.73 1.46
C TYR A 299 -6.76 19.62 2.20
N ALA A 300 -6.74 18.40 1.67
CA ALA A 300 -7.35 17.23 2.31
C ALA A 300 -6.69 16.87 3.64
N ASP A 301 -5.35 16.85 3.68
CA ASP A 301 -4.58 16.56 4.88
C ASP A 301 -4.79 17.63 5.97
N ASN A 302 -4.96 18.88 5.57
CA ASN A 302 -5.32 19.98 6.48
C ASN A 302 -6.83 20.03 6.85
N GLY A 303 -7.62 19.06 6.41
CA GLY A 303 -9.06 18.99 6.72
C GLY A 303 -9.95 19.97 5.93
N GLN A 304 -9.39 20.67 4.94
CA GLN A 304 -10.10 21.65 4.12
C GLN A 304 -10.73 20.99 2.89
N LEU A 305 -11.62 20.01 3.11
CA LEU A 305 -12.20 19.17 2.05
C LEU A 305 -12.99 19.99 1.01
N ASN A 306 -13.63 21.09 1.41
CA ASN A 306 -14.35 21.95 0.48
C ASN A 306 -13.44 22.59 -0.55
N GLU A 307 -12.25 23.05 -0.15
CA GLU A 307 -11.26 23.63 -1.07
C GLU A 307 -10.65 22.54 -1.97
N ALA A 308 -10.37 21.35 -1.41
CA ALA A 308 -9.94 20.20 -2.20
C ALA A 308 -10.95 19.83 -3.29
N GLN A 309 -12.25 19.83 -2.96
CA GLN A 309 -13.34 19.58 -3.93
C GLN A 309 -13.42 20.68 -5.01
N ARG A 310 -13.33 21.94 -4.62
CA ARG A 310 -13.33 23.06 -5.59
C ARG A 310 -12.19 22.96 -6.59
N LEU A 311 -10.99 22.62 -6.12
CA LEU A 311 -9.84 22.39 -6.99
C LEU A 311 -10.07 21.21 -7.93
N PHE A 312 -10.58 20.10 -7.40
CA PHE A 312 -10.89 18.93 -8.21
C PHE A 312 -11.93 19.25 -9.30
N ASP A 313 -12.98 20.00 -8.97
CA ASP A 313 -14.01 20.39 -9.93
C ASP A 313 -13.44 21.31 -11.03
N SER A 314 -12.46 22.15 -10.68
CA SER A 314 -11.79 23.08 -11.61
C SER A 314 -10.80 22.40 -12.57
N MET A 315 -10.42 21.13 -12.32
CA MET A 315 -9.50 20.40 -13.20
C MET A 315 -10.14 20.15 -14.57
N VAL A 316 -9.44 20.56 -15.63
CA VAL A 316 -9.86 20.31 -17.02
C VAL A 316 -9.80 18.82 -17.37
N SER A 317 -8.73 18.15 -16.96
CA SER A 317 -8.51 16.73 -17.19
C SER A 317 -8.29 16.02 -15.85
N LYS A 318 -9.15 15.04 -15.56
CA LYS A 318 -9.09 14.23 -14.34
C LYS A 318 -8.59 12.83 -14.70
N ASP A 319 -7.43 12.46 -14.18
CA ASP A 319 -6.88 11.11 -14.32
C ASP A 319 -7.31 10.20 -13.15
N LEU A 320 -6.92 8.94 -13.20
CA LEU A 320 -7.20 7.97 -12.14
C LEU A 320 -6.67 8.43 -10.77
N VAL A 321 -5.50 9.08 -10.75
CA VAL A 321 -4.88 9.57 -9.52
C VAL A 321 -5.72 10.69 -8.91
N SER A 322 -6.20 11.65 -9.73
CA SER A 322 -7.07 12.75 -9.27
C SER A 322 -8.34 12.24 -8.58
N TRP A 323 -9.01 11.26 -9.20
CA TRP A 323 -10.20 10.63 -8.62
C TRP A 323 -9.89 9.94 -7.30
N ASN A 324 -8.81 9.13 -7.26
CA ASN A 324 -8.41 8.41 -6.04
C ASN A 324 -8.05 9.35 -4.91
N THR A 325 -7.32 10.44 -5.20
CA THR A 325 -6.92 11.43 -4.20
C THR A 325 -8.13 12.02 -3.46
N VAL A 326 -9.17 12.39 -4.20
CA VAL A 326 -10.36 12.99 -3.58
C VAL A 326 -11.20 11.93 -2.86
N ILE A 327 -11.38 10.73 -3.44
CA ILE A 327 -12.10 9.63 -2.78
C ILE A 327 -11.41 9.26 -1.47
N GLU A 328 -10.08 9.11 -1.48
CA GLU A 328 -9.29 8.79 -0.29
C GLU A 328 -9.37 9.91 0.77
N ALA A 329 -9.35 11.17 0.35
CA ALA A 329 -9.48 12.31 1.25
C ALA A 329 -10.80 12.29 2.03
N TYR A 330 -11.92 12.07 1.34
CA TYR A 330 -13.22 11.94 1.98
C TYR A 330 -13.33 10.67 2.82
N ALA A 331 -12.76 9.54 2.35
CA ALA A 331 -12.76 8.29 3.09
C ALA A 331 -12.00 8.39 4.42
N LYS A 332 -10.81 9.01 4.43
CA LYS A 332 -10.00 9.24 5.65
C LYS A 332 -10.70 10.12 6.70
N LYS A 333 -11.59 11.01 6.26
CA LYS A 333 -12.36 11.88 7.16
C LYS A 333 -13.77 11.36 7.44
N GLU A 334 -14.03 10.10 7.09
CA GLU A 334 -15.31 9.41 7.33
C GLU A 334 -16.53 10.07 6.65
N HIS A 335 -16.32 10.88 5.62
CA HIS A 335 -17.37 11.48 4.81
C HIS A 335 -17.84 10.51 3.71
N LYS A 336 -18.58 9.48 4.14
CA LYS A 336 -19.00 8.36 3.29
C LYS A 336 -19.85 8.78 2.09
N ASP A 337 -20.86 9.63 2.30
CA ASP A 337 -21.81 10.01 1.23
C ASP A 337 -21.10 10.76 0.08
N GLU A 338 -20.15 11.63 0.40
CA GLU A 338 -19.36 12.39 -0.55
C GLU A 338 -18.38 11.47 -1.30
N ALA A 339 -17.68 10.56 -0.59
CA ALA A 339 -16.77 9.60 -1.21
C ALA A 339 -17.52 8.70 -2.22
N LEU A 340 -18.68 8.17 -1.84
CA LEU A 340 -19.53 7.37 -2.72
C LEU A 340 -20.06 8.19 -3.92
N ARG A 341 -20.44 9.44 -3.71
CA ARG A 341 -20.86 10.34 -4.80
C ARG A 341 -19.77 10.53 -5.83
N ILE A 342 -18.53 10.79 -5.38
CA ILE A 342 -17.38 10.98 -6.27
C ILE A 342 -17.02 9.68 -6.99
N PHE A 343 -17.08 8.55 -6.30
CA PHE A 343 -16.87 7.23 -6.91
C PHE A 343 -17.89 6.96 -8.03
N LEU A 344 -19.16 7.30 -7.83
CA LEU A 344 -20.19 7.17 -8.87
C LEU A 344 -19.93 8.10 -10.07
N LEU A 345 -19.48 9.34 -9.82
CA LEU A 345 -19.08 10.26 -10.88
C LEU A 345 -17.89 9.74 -11.68
N MET A 346 -16.87 9.19 -11.00
CA MET A 346 -15.73 8.52 -11.63
C MET A 346 -16.18 7.44 -12.61
N ARG A 347 -17.07 6.56 -12.17
CA ARG A 347 -17.61 5.48 -13.02
C ARG A 347 -18.40 5.99 -14.22
N ARG A 348 -19.14 7.10 -14.06
CA ARG A 348 -19.85 7.78 -15.17
C ARG A 348 -18.89 8.40 -16.17
N SER A 349 -17.73 8.85 -15.72
CA SER A 349 -16.68 9.42 -16.58
C SER A 349 -15.88 8.36 -17.34
N ALA A 350 -16.31 7.10 -17.34
CA ALA A 350 -15.66 5.97 -17.98
C ALA A 350 -14.22 5.68 -17.50
N VAL A 351 -13.80 6.25 -16.37
CA VAL A 351 -12.54 5.91 -15.70
C VAL A 351 -12.75 4.64 -14.89
N SER A 352 -11.98 3.60 -15.17
CA SER A 352 -12.07 2.32 -14.45
C SER A 352 -11.42 2.42 -13.08
N PRO A 353 -12.11 2.06 -11.98
CA PRO A 353 -11.51 1.99 -10.66
C PRO A 353 -10.38 0.94 -10.61
N ASN A 354 -9.36 1.22 -9.82
CA ASN A 354 -8.30 0.26 -9.49
C ASN A 354 -8.43 -0.26 -8.05
N SER A 355 -7.47 -1.08 -7.62
CA SER A 355 -7.43 -1.64 -6.26
C SER A 355 -7.43 -0.55 -5.18
N SER A 356 -6.67 0.54 -5.36
CA SER A 356 -6.64 1.67 -4.42
C SER A 356 -8.01 2.34 -4.27
N THR A 357 -8.71 2.61 -5.39
CA THR A 357 -10.08 3.16 -5.36
C THR A 357 -11.02 2.29 -4.55
N LEU A 358 -11.02 0.97 -4.83
CA LEU A 358 -11.94 0.02 -4.19
C LEU A 358 -11.59 -0.19 -2.72
N THR A 359 -10.31 -0.17 -2.36
CA THR A 359 -9.87 -0.23 -0.96
C THR A 359 -10.37 0.98 -0.17
N SER A 360 -10.26 2.19 -0.72
CA SER A 360 -10.76 3.41 -0.06
C SER A 360 -12.28 3.37 0.16
N ILE A 361 -13.03 2.84 -0.81
CA ILE A 361 -14.49 2.67 -0.66
C ILE A 361 -14.85 1.54 0.31
N LEU A 362 -14.06 0.44 0.33
CA LEU A 362 -14.26 -0.64 1.30
C LEU A 362 -14.10 -0.16 2.75
N VAL A 363 -13.09 0.66 3.03
CA VAL A 363 -12.79 1.14 4.40
C VAL A 363 -13.97 1.91 5.00
N ILE A 364 -14.73 2.65 4.19
CA ILE A 364 -15.90 3.42 4.63
C ILE A 364 -17.22 2.66 4.54
N SER A 365 -17.18 1.39 4.13
CA SER A 365 -18.39 0.54 4.08
C SER A 365 -18.81 0.17 5.49
N GLU A 366 -20.09 0.36 5.81
CA GLU A 366 -20.65 0.10 7.15
C GLU A 366 -21.46 -1.20 7.17
N SER A 367 -21.93 -1.67 6.03
CA SER A 367 -22.81 -2.83 5.96
C SER A 367 -22.21 -3.99 5.15
N THR A 368 -22.59 -5.21 5.52
CA THR A 368 -22.24 -6.43 4.79
C THR A 368 -22.69 -6.37 3.33
N MET A 369 -23.84 -5.74 3.04
CA MET A 369 -24.36 -5.63 1.68
C MET A 369 -23.49 -4.72 0.81
N GLU A 370 -22.97 -3.63 1.36
CA GLU A 370 -22.02 -2.76 0.65
C GLU A 370 -20.73 -3.51 0.32
N VAL A 371 -20.17 -4.23 1.29
CA VAL A 371 -18.96 -5.05 1.07
C VAL A 371 -19.20 -6.10 -0.02
N LYS A 372 -20.35 -6.78 -0.04
CA LYS A 372 -20.72 -7.75 -1.09
C LYS A 372 -20.86 -7.11 -2.48
N GLN A 373 -21.39 -5.90 -2.56
CA GLN A 373 -21.50 -5.17 -3.83
C GLN A 373 -20.13 -4.79 -4.38
N ILE A 374 -19.23 -4.31 -3.51
CA ILE A 374 -17.85 -3.98 -3.90
C ILE A 374 -17.10 -5.25 -4.28
N HIS A 375 -17.28 -6.35 -3.56
CA HIS A 375 -16.69 -7.65 -3.92
C HIS A 375 -17.16 -8.11 -5.30
N GLY A 376 -18.46 -7.98 -5.60
CA GLY A 376 -18.99 -8.24 -6.96
C GLY A 376 -18.31 -7.37 -8.03
N LEU A 377 -18.01 -6.11 -7.71
CA LEU A 377 -17.27 -5.22 -8.60
C LEU A 377 -15.81 -5.63 -8.78
N VAL A 378 -15.14 -6.08 -7.72
CA VAL A 378 -13.77 -6.64 -7.77
C VAL A 378 -13.71 -7.83 -8.74
N ILE A 379 -14.70 -8.74 -8.67
CA ILE A 379 -14.80 -9.89 -9.56
C ILE A 379 -14.99 -9.44 -11.02
N THR A 380 -15.91 -8.51 -11.27
CA THR A 380 -16.22 -8.05 -12.63
C THR A 380 -15.09 -7.27 -13.29
N LEU A 381 -14.24 -6.63 -12.50
CA LEU A 381 -13.05 -5.91 -12.97
C LEU A 381 -11.81 -6.81 -13.09
N GLY A 382 -11.88 -8.07 -12.65
CA GLY A 382 -10.75 -9.01 -12.70
C GLY A 382 -9.62 -8.67 -11.71
N LEU A 383 -9.94 -7.99 -10.59
CA LEU A 383 -8.96 -7.52 -9.60
C LEU A 383 -8.77 -8.51 -8.42
N LEU A 384 -9.27 -9.74 -8.53
CA LEU A 384 -9.13 -10.77 -7.48
C LEU A 384 -7.69 -11.21 -7.22
N SER A 385 -6.79 -11.04 -8.20
CA SER A 385 -5.37 -11.36 -8.06
C SER A 385 -4.59 -10.33 -7.22
N GLU A 386 -5.18 -9.17 -6.94
CA GLU A 386 -4.55 -8.12 -6.12
C GLU A 386 -4.64 -8.48 -4.63
N THR A 387 -3.55 -8.96 -4.05
CA THR A 387 -3.49 -9.45 -2.66
C THR A 387 -3.91 -8.38 -1.65
N SER A 388 -3.53 -7.12 -1.87
CA SER A 388 -3.89 -5.99 -1.00
C SER A 388 -5.40 -5.76 -0.92
N LEU A 389 -6.10 -5.85 -2.06
CA LEU A 389 -7.55 -5.71 -2.13
C LEU A 389 -8.27 -6.91 -1.51
N GLY A 390 -7.72 -8.12 -1.71
CA GLY A 390 -8.18 -9.34 -1.04
C GLY A 390 -8.10 -9.20 0.48
N ASN A 391 -6.98 -8.71 1.01
CA ASN A 391 -6.79 -8.47 2.45
C ASN A 391 -7.78 -7.42 3.00
N ALA A 392 -8.06 -6.37 2.24
CA ALA A 392 -9.07 -5.38 2.62
C ALA A 392 -10.48 -6.00 2.68
N LEU A 393 -10.86 -6.83 1.70
CA LEU A 393 -12.12 -7.58 1.70
C LEU A 393 -12.25 -8.50 2.92
N LEU A 394 -11.18 -9.27 3.25
CA LEU A 394 -11.16 -10.12 4.45
C LEU A 394 -11.44 -9.31 5.72
N THR A 395 -10.73 -8.20 5.87
CA THR A 395 -10.87 -7.31 7.03
C THR A 395 -12.29 -6.75 7.14
N MET A 396 -12.87 -6.30 6.02
CA MET A 396 -14.21 -5.71 6.03
C MET A 396 -15.32 -6.75 6.26
N TYR A 397 -15.21 -7.94 5.69
CA TYR A 397 -16.12 -9.05 6.01
C TYR A 397 -16.04 -9.45 7.49
N SER A 398 -14.82 -9.50 8.05
CA SER A 398 -14.63 -9.74 9.48
C SER A 398 -15.29 -8.67 10.34
N ARG A 399 -15.09 -7.38 10.01
CA ARG A 399 -15.70 -6.25 10.74
C ARG A 399 -17.22 -6.22 10.66
N SER A 400 -17.78 -6.61 9.52
CA SER A 400 -19.23 -6.68 9.30
C SER A 400 -19.89 -7.96 9.83
N GLY A 401 -19.13 -8.86 10.46
CA GLY A 401 -19.64 -10.10 11.06
C GLY A 401 -19.86 -11.27 10.09
N ASP A 402 -19.54 -11.13 8.81
CA ASP A 402 -19.71 -12.19 7.80
C ASP A 402 -18.44 -13.03 7.66
N LEU A 403 -18.16 -13.84 8.69
CA LEU A 403 -16.97 -14.72 8.73
C LEU A 403 -16.96 -15.74 7.58
N LEU A 404 -18.13 -16.20 7.14
CA LEU A 404 -18.23 -17.15 6.03
C LEU A 404 -17.74 -16.53 4.72
N SER A 405 -18.19 -15.31 4.40
CA SER A 405 -17.71 -14.60 3.21
C SER A 405 -16.22 -14.26 3.30
N ALA A 406 -15.70 -13.92 4.49
CA ALA A 406 -14.28 -13.75 4.72
C ALA A 406 -13.50 -15.04 4.38
N TRP A 407 -13.93 -16.19 4.90
CA TRP A 407 -13.29 -17.47 4.62
C TRP A 407 -13.33 -17.87 3.15
N LEU A 408 -14.48 -17.68 2.49
CA LEU A 408 -14.62 -17.96 1.05
C LEU A 408 -13.71 -17.05 0.21
N ALA A 409 -13.61 -15.77 0.56
CA ALA A 409 -12.69 -14.83 -0.09
C ALA A 409 -11.24 -15.30 0.08
N PHE A 410 -10.84 -15.64 1.31
CA PHE A 410 -9.51 -16.20 1.60
C PHE A 410 -9.19 -17.45 0.75
N LYS A 411 -10.14 -18.39 0.63
CA LYS A 411 -9.94 -19.60 -0.18
C LYS A 411 -9.77 -19.31 -1.68
N ARG A 412 -10.45 -18.29 -2.19
CA ARG A 412 -10.42 -17.92 -3.62
C ARG A 412 -9.17 -17.11 -4.02
N MET A 413 -8.47 -16.52 -3.06
CA MET A 413 -7.20 -15.82 -3.35
C MET A 413 -6.17 -16.84 -3.86
N GLU A 414 -5.62 -16.58 -5.06
CA GLU A 414 -4.59 -17.42 -5.68
C GLU A 414 -3.25 -17.26 -4.95
N GLU A 415 -2.85 -16.01 -4.73
CA GLU A 415 -1.65 -15.68 -3.96
C GLU A 415 -2.03 -15.17 -2.57
N LYS A 416 -1.36 -15.68 -1.56
CA LYS A 416 -1.53 -15.32 -0.16
C LYS A 416 -0.19 -14.87 0.40
N ASP A 417 -0.18 -13.77 1.12
CA ASP A 417 0.99 -13.28 1.85
C ASP A 417 0.83 -13.48 3.37
N ALA A 418 1.84 -13.10 4.14
CA ALA A 418 1.79 -13.18 5.60
C ALA A 418 0.64 -12.33 6.19
N ILE A 419 0.28 -11.22 5.52
CA ILE A 419 -0.82 -10.35 5.93
C ILE A 419 -2.16 -11.06 5.71
N THR A 420 -2.33 -11.76 4.58
CA THR A 420 -3.54 -12.54 4.29
C THR A 420 -3.81 -13.59 5.37
N TRP A 421 -2.77 -14.35 5.74
CA TRP A 421 -2.86 -15.34 6.82
C TRP A 421 -3.19 -14.70 8.17
N THR A 422 -2.55 -13.57 8.48
CA THR A 422 -2.80 -12.85 9.73
C THR A 422 -4.23 -12.28 9.78
N SER A 423 -4.72 -11.72 8.67
CA SER A 423 -6.07 -11.14 8.60
C SER A 423 -7.16 -12.19 8.83
N ILE A 424 -7.03 -13.39 8.23
CA ILE A 424 -8.01 -14.45 8.47
C ILE A 424 -7.93 -15.03 9.87
N MET A 425 -6.72 -15.16 10.45
CA MET A 425 -6.56 -15.57 11.85
C MET A 425 -7.21 -14.57 12.80
N GLN A 426 -7.01 -13.26 12.58
CA GLN A 426 -7.65 -12.21 13.36
C GLN A 426 -9.18 -12.25 13.22
N ALA A 427 -9.69 -12.52 12.01
CA ALA A 427 -11.12 -12.71 11.78
C ALA A 427 -11.67 -13.87 12.63
N PHE A 428 -11.03 -15.03 12.61
CA PHE A 428 -11.43 -16.16 13.44
C PHE A 428 -11.32 -15.89 14.94
N ALA A 429 -10.27 -15.21 15.38
CA ALA A 429 -10.09 -14.81 16.78
C ALA A 429 -11.23 -13.90 17.26
N ASN A 430 -11.53 -12.83 16.51
CA ASN A 430 -12.57 -11.86 16.85
C ASN A 430 -13.98 -12.47 16.93
N HIS A 431 -14.21 -13.55 16.17
CA HIS A 431 -15.50 -14.28 16.18
C HIS A 431 -15.53 -15.50 17.08
N GLY A 432 -14.55 -15.66 18.00
CA GLY A 432 -14.51 -16.75 18.97
C GLY A 432 -14.15 -18.12 18.38
N CYS A 433 -13.74 -18.16 17.11
CA CYS A 433 -13.33 -19.38 16.40
C CYS A 433 -11.83 -19.66 16.55
N GLY A 434 -11.30 -19.60 17.77
CA GLY A 434 -9.86 -19.65 18.03
C GLY A 434 -9.15 -20.92 17.57
N TYR A 435 -9.81 -22.08 17.58
CA TYR A 435 -9.23 -23.31 17.04
C TYR A 435 -8.92 -23.20 15.54
N HIS A 436 -9.79 -22.53 14.75
CA HIS A 436 -9.56 -22.29 13.33
C HIS A 436 -8.41 -21.31 13.10
N ALA A 437 -8.29 -20.28 13.95
CA ALA A 437 -7.15 -19.39 13.91
C ALA A 437 -5.81 -20.14 14.13
N LEU A 438 -5.78 -21.05 15.11
CA LEU A 438 -4.60 -21.91 15.36
C LEU A 438 -4.30 -22.87 14.20
N GLN A 439 -5.32 -23.42 13.54
CA GLN A 439 -5.15 -24.22 12.33
C GLN A 439 -4.56 -23.40 11.18
N CYS A 440 -5.06 -22.17 10.96
CA CYS A 440 -4.51 -21.26 9.96
C CYS A 440 -3.05 -20.91 10.27
N PHE A 441 -2.68 -20.70 11.54
CA PHE A 441 -1.30 -20.48 11.94
C PHE A 441 -0.39 -21.67 11.59
N ALA A 442 -0.84 -22.89 11.89
CA ALA A 442 -0.09 -24.09 11.52
C ALA A 442 0.06 -24.24 10.00
N GLN A 443 -0.97 -23.87 9.21
CA GLN A 443 -0.90 -23.88 7.75
C GLN A 443 0.05 -22.80 7.23
N MET A 444 0.01 -21.58 7.77
CA MET A 444 0.94 -20.50 7.44
C MET A 444 2.40 -20.96 7.59
N LEU A 445 2.74 -21.63 8.71
CA LEU A 445 4.09 -22.15 8.96
C LEU A 445 4.47 -23.25 7.96
N ARG A 446 3.54 -24.18 7.64
CA ARG A 446 3.78 -25.25 6.65
C ARG A 446 4.04 -24.71 5.25
N HIS A 447 3.45 -23.58 4.89
CA HIS A 447 3.71 -22.88 3.64
C HIS A 447 4.99 -22.03 3.65
N GLY A 448 5.75 -22.05 4.76
CA GLY A 448 7.04 -21.36 4.89
C GLY A 448 6.94 -19.86 5.15
N TYR A 449 5.77 -19.33 5.47
CA TYR A 449 5.62 -17.92 5.84
C TYR A 449 6.12 -17.67 7.26
N LYS A 450 6.91 -16.60 7.42
CA LYS A 450 7.40 -16.18 8.74
C LYS A 450 6.31 -15.39 9.47
N PRO A 451 5.99 -15.72 10.73
CA PRO A 451 5.07 -14.94 11.55
C PRO A 451 5.64 -13.55 11.86
N SER A 452 4.79 -12.54 11.85
CA SER A 452 5.09 -11.18 12.31
C SER A 452 4.59 -10.96 13.73
N SER A 453 4.93 -9.82 14.33
CA SER A 453 4.36 -9.38 15.63
C SER A 453 2.82 -9.44 15.62
N THR A 454 2.17 -8.89 14.60
CA THR A 454 0.72 -8.92 14.47
C THR A 454 0.13 -10.33 14.33
N THR A 455 0.88 -11.28 13.76
CA THR A 455 0.49 -12.69 13.68
C THR A 455 0.39 -13.29 15.09
N PHE A 456 1.36 -13.03 15.96
CA PHE A 456 1.33 -13.51 17.34
C PHE A 456 0.22 -12.87 18.16
N THR A 457 -0.07 -11.58 17.94
CA THR A 457 -1.24 -10.93 18.56
C THR A 457 -2.54 -11.65 18.20
N ALA A 458 -2.73 -12.00 16.90
CA ALA A 458 -3.92 -12.76 16.46
C ALA A 458 -3.99 -14.16 17.10
N VAL A 459 -2.87 -14.87 17.21
CA VAL A 459 -2.81 -16.20 17.82
C VAL A 459 -3.05 -16.15 19.33
N LEU A 460 -2.46 -15.19 20.03
CA LEU A 460 -2.67 -15.01 21.48
C LEU A 460 -4.11 -14.61 21.80
N SER A 461 -4.69 -13.70 21.01
CA SER A 461 -6.11 -13.32 21.10
C SER A 461 -7.02 -14.53 20.87
N ALA A 462 -6.70 -15.38 19.88
CA ALA A 462 -7.42 -16.62 19.63
C ALA A 462 -7.35 -17.58 20.84
N CYS A 463 -6.17 -17.71 21.47
CA CYS A 463 -6.01 -18.50 22.70
C CYS A 463 -6.83 -17.93 23.86
N SER A 464 -6.88 -16.59 24.01
CA SER A 464 -7.67 -15.93 25.06
C SER A 464 -9.16 -16.21 24.90
N HIS A 465 -9.72 -16.05 23.70
CA HIS A 465 -11.14 -16.26 23.47
C HIS A 465 -11.61 -17.70 23.66
N VAL A 466 -10.71 -18.69 23.52
CA VAL A 466 -11.01 -20.13 23.72
C VAL A 466 -10.56 -20.63 25.10
N GLY A 467 -9.83 -19.84 25.87
CA GLY A 467 -9.34 -20.22 27.20
C GLY A 467 -8.16 -21.22 27.17
N LEU A 468 -7.34 -21.20 26.11
CA LEU A 468 -6.19 -22.11 25.95
C LEU A 468 -4.93 -21.59 26.67
N VAL A 469 -4.95 -21.52 28.01
CA VAL A 469 -3.91 -20.89 28.84
C VAL A 469 -2.53 -21.45 28.55
N GLU A 470 -2.33 -22.77 28.68
CA GLU A 470 -1.03 -23.38 28.47
C GLU A 470 -0.44 -23.14 27.08
N LYS A 471 -1.32 -23.21 26.04
CA LYS A 471 -0.88 -22.96 24.66
C LYS A 471 -0.49 -21.50 24.47
N GLY A 472 -1.28 -20.56 25.00
CA GLY A 472 -0.99 -19.14 24.92
C GLY A 472 0.32 -18.78 25.62
N GLN A 473 0.55 -19.29 26.84
CA GLN A 473 1.82 -19.09 27.57
C GLN A 473 3.02 -19.67 26.80
N LYS A 474 2.90 -20.89 26.24
CA LYS A 474 3.95 -21.51 25.41
C LYS A 474 4.21 -20.68 24.15
N MET A 475 3.14 -20.19 23.49
CA MET A 475 3.25 -19.35 22.32
C MET A 475 3.95 -18.03 22.65
N PHE A 476 3.57 -17.35 23.73
CA PHE A 476 4.20 -16.12 24.17
C PHE A 476 5.71 -16.30 24.42
N LYS A 477 6.11 -17.35 25.14
CA LYS A 477 7.53 -17.68 25.36
C LYS A 477 8.28 -17.93 24.03
N SER A 478 7.62 -18.52 23.04
CA SER A 478 8.22 -18.83 21.74
C SER A 478 8.47 -17.59 20.87
N ILE A 479 7.76 -16.48 21.07
CA ILE A 479 7.90 -15.25 20.28
C ILE A 479 9.37 -14.80 20.24
N HIS A 480 9.99 -14.68 21.41
CA HIS A 480 11.40 -14.28 21.49
C HIS A 480 12.35 -15.46 21.23
N HIS A 481 12.16 -16.58 21.94
CA HIS A 481 13.14 -17.67 21.95
C HIS A 481 13.22 -18.46 20.63
N VAL A 482 12.12 -18.60 19.92
CA VAL A 482 12.06 -19.41 18.68
C VAL A 482 12.06 -18.53 17.44
N TYR A 483 11.33 -17.42 17.47
CA TYR A 483 11.13 -16.58 16.30
C TYR A 483 11.98 -15.31 16.31
N GLY A 484 12.65 -14.98 17.41
CA GLY A 484 13.50 -13.79 17.53
C GLY A 484 12.75 -12.47 17.42
N VAL A 485 11.44 -12.47 17.70
CA VAL A 485 10.59 -11.27 17.69
C VAL A 485 10.50 -10.73 19.11
N GLU A 486 10.73 -9.43 19.29
CA GLU A 486 10.56 -8.81 20.61
C GLU A 486 9.06 -8.71 20.96
N PRO A 487 8.65 -9.16 22.16
CA PRO A 487 7.28 -9.03 22.63
C PRO A 487 6.86 -7.57 22.74
N THR A 488 5.72 -7.22 22.17
CA THR A 488 5.14 -5.86 22.22
C THR A 488 4.06 -5.74 23.29
N ILE A 489 3.62 -4.52 23.56
CA ILE A 489 2.54 -4.22 24.51
C ILE A 489 1.28 -5.03 24.20
N GLU A 490 0.94 -5.19 22.92
CA GLU A 490 -0.23 -5.93 22.47
C GLU A 490 -0.12 -7.43 22.82
N HIS A 491 1.08 -8.03 22.76
CA HIS A 491 1.31 -9.41 23.15
C HIS A 491 1.08 -9.60 24.66
N TYR A 492 1.61 -8.70 25.48
CA TYR A 492 1.37 -8.70 26.92
C TYR A 492 -0.12 -8.51 27.23
N SER A 493 -0.79 -7.58 26.57
CA SER A 493 -2.23 -7.34 26.74
C SER A 493 -3.06 -8.60 26.43
N CYS A 494 -2.76 -9.31 25.34
CA CYS A 494 -3.42 -10.58 25.02
C CYS A 494 -3.15 -11.68 26.06
N LEU A 495 -1.94 -11.75 26.62
CA LEU A 495 -1.60 -12.73 27.65
C LEU A 495 -2.28 -12.40 28.98
N VAL A 496 -2.34 -11.13 29.36
CA VAL A 496 -3.09 -10.66 30.54
C VAL A 496 -4.60 -10.95 30.39
N ASP A 497 -5.18 -10.71 29.20
CA ASP A 497 -6.58 -11.06 28.90
C ASP A 497 -6.82 -12.58 29.00
N LEU A 498 -5.91 -13.39 28.46
CA LEU A 498 -5.97 -14.85 28.54
C LEU A 498 -5.97 -15.35 29.98
N LEU A 499 -5.01 -14.91 30.79
CA LEU A 499 -4.89 -15.28 32.21
C LEU A 499 -6.09 -14.76 33.01
N GLY A 500 -6.49 -13.52 32.77
CA GLY A 500 -7.63 -12.89 33.43
C GLY A 500 -8.94 -13.62 33.18
N ARG A 501 -9.26 -13.93 31.93
CA ARG A 501 -10.47 -14.70 31.57
C ARG A 501 -10.49 -16.11 32.17
N ALA A 502 -9.32 -16.73 32.29
CA ALA A 502 -9.19 -18.07 32.89
C ALA A 502 -9.20 -18.08 34.42
N GLY A 503 -9.27 -16.93 35.08
CA GLY A 503 -9.28 -16.81 36.55
C GLY A 503 -7.88 -16.78 37.19
N HIS A 504 -6.81 -16.77 36.41
CA HIS A 504 -5.43 -16.66 36.91
C HIS A 504 -5.03 -15.19 37.15
N VAL A 505 -5.88 -14.45 37.89
CA VAL A 505 -5.75 -12.99 38.04
C VAL A 505 -4.45 -12.59 38.72
N LYS A 506 -3.99 -13.39 39.71
CA LYS A 506 -2.73 -13.14 40.43
C LYS A 506 -1.52 -13.30 39.51
N GLU A 507 -1.49 -14.37 38.69
CA GLU A 507 -0.42 -14.57 37.70
C GLU A 507 -0.42 -13.42 36.64
N ALA A 508 -1.61 -12.93 36.27
CA ALA A 508 -1.74 -11.78 35.36
C ALA A 508 -1.17 -10.49 35.99
N LYS A 509 -1.39 -10.28 37.30
CA LYS A 509 -0.80 -9.14 38.06
C LYS A 509 0.72 -9.26 38.15
N GLU A 510 1.24 -10.43 38.52
CA GLU A 510 2.69 -10.70 38.55
C GLU A 510 3.36 -10.43 37.21
N LEU A 511 2.70 -10.80 36.11
CA LEU A 511 3.17 -10.50 34.74
C LEU A 511 3.23 -8.99 34.47
N VAL A 512 2.20 -8.25 34.89
CA VAL A 512 2.14 -6.79 34.74
C VAL A 512 3.23 -6.12 35.58
N ASP A 513 3.46 -6.58 36.81
CA ASP A 513 4.48 -6.04 37.72
C ASP A 513 5.90 -6.31 37.21
N ALA A 514 6.10 -7.42 36.49
CA ALA A 514 7.39 -7.79 35.88
C ALA A 514 7.68 -7.02 34.58
N MET A 515 6.70 -6.29 34.03
CA MET A 515 6.89 -5.51 32.80
C MET A 515 7.82 -4.31 33.03
N GLN A 516 8.58 -3.98 31.99
CA GLN A 516 9.38 -2.76 32.00
C GLN A 516 8.49 -1.51 32.14
N LYS A 517 8.94 -0.52 32.93
CA LYS A 517 8.17 0.70 33.25
C LYS A 517 7.62 1.49 32.05
N GLY A 518 8.15 1.28 30.84
CA GLY A 518 7.67 1.93 29.63
C GLY A 518 6.66 1.12 28.80
N MET A 519 6.34 -0.12 29.22
CA MET A 519 5.40 -1.00 28.49
C MET A 519 4.00 -1.06 29.13
N LEU A 520 3.80 -0.39 30.27
CA LEU A 520 2.50 -0.35 30.91
C LEU A 520 1.61 0.71 30.24
N ASP A 521 0.40 0.33 29.86
CA ASP A 521 -0.60 1.23 29.29
C ASP A 521 -1.97 1.10 29.96
N GLU A 522 -2.85 2.04 29.66
CA GLU A 522 -4.24 2.07 30.18
C GLU A 522 -5.04 0.82 29.78
N ALA A 523 -4.76 0.24 28.59
CA ALA A 523 -5.49 -0.92 28.10
C ALA A 523 -5.18 -2.18 28.91
N ILE A 524 -3.92 -2.40 29.28
CA ILE A 524 -3.49 -3.54 30.12
C ILE A 524 -4.12 -3.44 31.50
N LEU A 525 -4.07 -2.25 32.14
CA LEU A 525 -4.68 -2.04 33.45
C LEU A 525 -6.20 -2.22 33.41
N GLY A 526 -6.85 -1.74 32.35
CA GLY A 526 -8.27 -1.95 32.11
C GLY A 526 -8.65 -3.42 31.94
N THR A 527 -7.84 -4.17 31.20
CA THR A 527 -8.01 -5.62 30.99
C THR A 527 -7.91 -6.38 32.32
N LEU A 528 -6.92 -6.05 33.15
CA LEU A 528 -6.73 -6.67 34.46
C LEU A 528 -7.85 -6.31 35.43
N LEU A 529 -8.34 -5.04 35.44
CA LEU A 529 -9.52 -4.66 36.21
C LEU A 529 -10.79 -5.38 35.76
N GLY A 530 -10.94 -5.60 34.45
CA GLY A 530 -12.03 -6.42 33.91
C GLY A 530 -11.98 -7.86 34.42
N ALA A 531 -10.79 -8.45 34.49
CA ALA A 531 -10.56 -9.77 35.07
C ALA A 531 -10.90 -9.81 36.58
N CYS A 532 -10.45 -8.81 37.34
CA CYS A 532 -10.77 -8.68 38.75
C CYS A 532 -12.30 -8.61 38.98
N MET A 533 -13.02 -7.88 38.13
CA MET A 533 -14.48 -7.81 38.20
C MET A 533 -15.15 -9.16 37.92
N MET A 534 -14.68 -9.91 36.92
CA MET A 534 -15.24 -11.24 36.57
C MET A 534 -15.03 -12.29 37.67
N HIS A 535 -13.90 -12.23 38.38
CA HIS A 535 -13.49 -13.25 39.35
C HIS A 535 -13.55 -12.78 40.80
N ASN A 536 -14.13 -11.59 41.05
CA ASN A 536 -14.32 -11.00 42.37
C ASN A 536 -13.02 -10.80 43.19
N GLU A 537 -11.89 -10.52 42.52
CA GLU A 537 -10.57 -10.30 43.12
C GLU A 537 -10.39 -8.80 43.49
N VAL A 538 -10.96 -8.40 44.65
CA VAL A 538 -10.99 -7.00 45.09
C VAL A 538 -9.63 -6.47 45.50
N GLU A 539 -8.81 -7.30 46.18
CA GLU A 539 -7.48 -6.87 46.64
C GLU A 539 -6.58 -6.54 45.46
N VAL A 540 -6.57 -7.41 44.42
CA VAL A 540 -5.82 -7.15 43.20
C VAL A 540 -6.36 -5.91 42.50
N ALA A 541 -7.69 -5.71 42.47
CA ALA A 541 -8.29 -4.50 41.87
C ALA A 541 -7.87 -3.22 42.60
N ARG A 542 -7.66 -3.26 43.91
CA ARG A 542 -7.20 -2.12 44.69
C ARG A 542 -5.77 -1.73 44.29
N GLU A 543 -4.86 -2.72 44.23
CA GLU A 543 -3.47 -2.50 43.79
C GLU A 543 -3.41 -1.92 42.35
N VAL A 544 -4.15 -2.54 41.42
CA VAL A 544 -4.24 -2.06 40.03
C VAL A 544 -4.85 -0.68 39.94
N GLY A 545 -5.80 -0.37 40.83
CA GLY A 545 -6.40 0.97 40.96
C GLY A 545 -5.40 2.04 41.36
N GLU A 546 -4.47 1.75 42.26
CA GLU A 546 -3.38 2.65 42.61
C GLU A 546 -2.43 2.89 41.43
N ASP A 547 -2.11 1.84 40.68
CA ASP A 547 -1.27 1.95 39.47
C ASP A 547 -1.99 2.78 38.41
N LEU A 548 -3.29 2.58 38.20
CA LEU A 548 -4.12 3.36 37.28
C LEU A 548 -4.13 4.84 37.64
N VAL A 549 -4.31 5.18 38.92
CA VAL A 549 -4.31 6.58 39.39
C VAL A 549 -2.93 7.22 39.20
N ARG A 550 -1.83 6.49 39.44
CA ARG A 550 -0.45 6.96 39.19
C ARG A 550 -0.20 7.20 37.72
N PHE A 551 -0.75 6.33 36.86
CA PHE A 551 -0.63 6.46 35.39
C PHE A 551 -1.37 7.68 34.86
N GLY A 552 -2.50 8.07 35.48
CA GLY A 552 -3.30 9.24 35.10
C GLY A 552 -3.97 9.08 33.75
N PRO A 553 -4.85 8.08 33.56
CA PRO A 553 -5.44 7.77 32.27
C PRO A 553 -6.26 8.94 31.73
N SER A 554 -6.24 9.09 30.40
CA SER A 554 -7.02 10.10 29.69
C SER A 554 -8.49 9.68 29.49
N GLY A 555 -8.78 8.37 29.58
CA GLY A 555 -10.08 7.76 29.38
C GLY A 555 -10.86 7.49 30.67
N SER A 556 -12.19 7.40 30.57
CA SER A 556 -13.05 7.07 31.71
C SER A 556 -13.17 5.57 31.99
N GLY A 557 -12.65 4.71 31.10
CA GLY A 557 -12.86 3.25 31.14
C GLY A 557 -12.31 2.60 32.40
N GLY A 558 -11.04 2.82 32.70
CA GLY A 558 -10.36 2.25 33.88
C GLY A 558 -11.02 2.68 35.20
N TYR A 559 -11.31 3.98 35.33
CA TYR A 559 -12.02 4.49 36.53
C TYR A 559 -13.40 3.88 36.71
N THR A 560 -14.13 3.70 35.60
CA THR A 560 -15.48 3.10 35.64
C THR A 560 -15.40 1.62 36.04
N LEU A 561 -14.46 0.86 35.51
CA LEU A 561 -14.25 -0.55 35.89
C LEU A 561 -13.88 -0.67 37.36
N LEU A 562 -12.94 0.11 37.85
CA LEU A 562 -12.52 0.11 39.24
C LEU A 562 -13.68 0.46 40.19
N ALA A 563 -14.44 1.51 39.86
CA ALA A 563 -15.62 1.90 40.63
C ALA A 563 -16.69 0.79 40.66
N ASN A 564 -16.86 0.07 39.53
CA ASN A 564 -17.80 -1.04 39.45
C ASN A 564 -17.35 -2.26 40.30
N VAL A 565 -16.04 -2.56 40.34
CA VAL A 565 -15.50 -3.62 41.23
C VAL A 565 -15.80 -3.30 42.68
N PHE A 566 -15.53 -2.09 43.15
CA PHE A 566 -15.79 -1.68 44.51
C PHE A 566 -17.29 -1.66 44.83
N ALA A 567 -18.11 -1.13 43.91
CA ALA A 567 -19.58 -1.10 44.09
C ALA A 567 -20.21 -2.49 44.17
N SER A 568 -19.73 -3.47 43.39
CA SER A 568 -20.21 -4.86 43.40
C SER A 568 -19.93 -5.56 44.75
N HIS A 569 -18.98 -5.05 45.52
CA HIS A 569 -18.63 -5.57 46.86
C HIS A 569 -19.16 -4.68 47.99
N GLY A 570 -20.02 -3.71 47.69
CA GLY A 570 -20.62 -2.81 48.71
C GLY A 570 -19.66 -1.76 49.28
N MET A 571 -18.48 -1.56 48.65
CA MET A 571 -17.44 -0.62 49.08
C MET A 571 -17.74 0.79 48.54
N TRP A 572 -18.76 1.42 49.11
CA TRP A 572 -19.29 2.69 48.58
C TRP A 572 -18.37 3.91 48.78
N ASP A 573 -17.57 3.90 49.85
CA ASP A 573 -16.61 4.98 50.13
C ASP A 573 -15.46 4.99 49.12
N GLU A 574 -14.92 3.81 48.78
CA GLU A 574 -13.89 3.65 47.75
C GLU A 574 -14.47 4.01 46.39
N THR A 575 -15.71 3.55 46.09
CA THR A 575 -16.39 3.92 44.84
C THR A 575 -16.51 5.43 44.69
N ALA A 576 -16.93 6.13 45.77
CA ALA A 576 -17.03 7.59 45.77
C ALA A 576 -15.68 8.28 45.59
N SER A 577 -14.63 7.71 46.20
CA SER A 577 -13.23 8.19 46.04
C SER A 577 -12.76 8.10 44.61
N VAL A 578 -12.98 6.97 43.91
CA VAL A 578 -12.64 6.80 42.49
C VAL A 578 -13.34 7.84 41.61
N TRP A 579 -14.63 8.07 41.82
CA TRP A 579 -15.36 9.10 41.08
C TRP A 579 -14.87 10.51 41.37
N LYS A 580 -14.42 10.80 42.58
CA LYS A 580 -13.82 12.09 42.95
C LYS A 580 -12.47 12.30 42.23
N ILE A 581 -11.62 11.26 42.19
CA ILE A 581 -10.36 11.29 41.47
C ILE A 581 -10.58 11.53 39.98
N MET A 582 -11.48 10.80 39.34
CA MET A 582 -11.82 10.95 37.93
C MET A 582 -12.28 12.40 37.59
N ARG A 583 -13.13 12.97 38.43
CA ARG A 583 -13.59 14.37 38.27
C ARG A 583 -12.44 15.37 38.46
N GLY A 584 -11.54 15.11 39.42
CA GLY A 584 -10.36 15.93 39.64
C GLY A 584 -9.41 15.95 38.46
N SER A 585 -9.28 14.83 37.76
CA SER A 585 -8.50 14.67 36.53
C SER A 585 -9.20 15.23 35.27
N ARG A 586 -10.37 15.86 35.39
CA ARG A 586 -11.19 16.41 34.30
C ARG A 586 -11.60 15.38 33.23
N VAL A 587 -11.59 14.11 33.54
CA VAL A 587 -12.02 13.03 32.63
C VAL A 587 -13.55 12.95 32.64
N LYS A 588 -14.18 13.04 31.45
CA LYS A 588 -15.64 12.90 31.30
C LYS A 588 -16.00 11.46 30.97
N LYS A 589 -17.06 10.94 31.60
CA LYS A 589 -17.60 9.62 31.27
C LYS A 589 -18.19 9.65 29.86
N THR A 590 -17.72 8.79 28.98
CA THR A 590 -18.32 8.54 27.66
C THR A 590 -19.48 7.55 27.81
N SER A 591 -20.62 7.84 27.19
CA SER A 591 -21.76 6.91 27.17
C SER A 591 -21.48 5.73 26.26
N GLY A 592 -21.63 4.51 26.77
CA GLY A 592 -21.57 3.31 25.92
C GLY A 592 -22.81 3.22 25.04
N PHE A 593 -22.62 2.76 23.81
CA PHE A 593 -23.72 2.49 22.90
C PHE A 593 -23.52 1.14 22.21
N SER A 594 -24.63 0.54 21.77
CA SER A 594 -24.67 -0.63 20.91
C SER A 594 -25.31 -0.25 19.59
N GLN A 595 -24.83 -0.86 18.51
CA GLN A 595 -25.32 -0.60 17.16
C GLN A 595 -25.73 -1.89 16.49
N ILE A 596 -26.88 -1.90 15.83
CA ILE A 596 -27.33 -3.01 14.99
C ILE A 596 -27.85 -2.50 13.66
N GLU A 597 -27.51 -3.19 12.59
CA GLU A 597 -28.05 -2.91 11.25
C GLU A 597 -29.27 -3.79 10.99
N VAL A 598 -30.43 -3.15 10.72
CA VAL A 598 -31.66 -3.85 10.31
C VAL A 598 -32.18 -3.21 9.03
N ASN A 599 -32.35 -4.01 7.97
CA ASN A 599 -32.83 -3.53 6.66
C ASN A 599 -32.03 -2.32 6.13
N THR A 600 -30.71 -2.38 6.19
CA THR A 600 -29.79 -1.31 5.76
C THR A 600 -29.88 0.00 6.58
N THR A 601 -30.51 -0.02 7.73
CA THR A 601 -30.60 1.10 8.65
C THR A 601 -29.85 0.77 9.92
N ASN A 602 -28.90 1.61 10.32
CA ASN A 602 -28.19 1.48 11.58
C ASN A 602 -29.04 2.02 12.73
N HIS A 603 -29.31 1.17 13.69
CA HIS A 603 -29.96 1.52 14.93
C HIS A 603 -28.93 1.58 16.05
N VAL A 604 -28.84 2.72 16.73
CA VAL A 604 -27.92 2.94 17.86
C VAL A 604 -28.74 2.94 19.14
N PHE A 605 -28.27 2.19 20.11
CA PHE A 605 -28.94 2.05 21.43
C PHE A 605 -27.94 2.46 22.52
N TYR A 606 -28.37 3.34 23.39
CA TYR A 606 -27.65 3.69 24.61
C TYR A 606 -28.15 2.84 25.79
N SER A 607 -27.34 2.71 26.82
CA SER A 607 -27.76 1.99 28.04
C SER A 607 -29.03 2.62 28.64
N ARG A 608 -30.08 1.83 28.78
CA ARG A 608 -31.43 2.24 29.25
C ARG A 608 -32.16 3.18 28.29
N ASP A 609 -31.81 3.15 27.00
CA ASP A 609 -32.50 3.93 25.99
C ASP A 609 -33.94 3.43 25.80
N GLN A 610 -34.90 4.30 25.98
CA GLN A 610 -36.33 4.04 25.74
C GLN A 610 -36.88 4.89 24.58
N GLU A 611 -36.02 5.69 23.94
CA GLU A 611 -36.45 6.64 22.91
C GLU A 611 -36.59 5.98 21.52
N HIS A 612 -36.09 4.76 21.36
CA HIS A 612 -36.20 4.09 20.07
C HIS A 612 -37.66 3.72 19.76
N PRO A 613 -38.20 4.04 18.57
CA PRO A 613 -39.64 3.85 18.24
C PRO A 613 -40.14 2.40 18.39
N ARG A 614 -39.24 1.41 18.32
CA ARG A 614 -39.56 -0.02 18.46
C ARG A 614 -38.88 -0.65 19.66
N CYS A 615 -38.67 0.12 20.72
CA CYS A 615 -37.96 -0.32 21.90
C CYS A 615 -38.55 -1.61 22.53
N ALA A 616 -39.86 -1.68 22.68
CA ALA A 616 -40.54 -2.85 23.25
C ALA A 616 -40.30 -4.13 22.43
N GLU A 617 -40.45 -4.07 21.10
CA GLU A 617 -40.22 -5.21 20.18
C GLU A 617 -38.74 -5.66 20.19
N VAL A 618 -37.82 -4.71 20.28
CA VAL A 618 -36.38 -5.00 20.35
C VAL A 618 -36.02 -5.73 21.64
N TYR A 619 -36.54 -5.27 22.78
CA TYR A 619 -36.30 -5.93 24.07
C TYR A 619 -36.98 -7.30 24.18
N GLU A 620 -38.18 -7.46 23.62
CA GLU A 620 -38.87 -8.74 23.52
C GLU A 620 -38.05 -9.74 22.68
N MET A 621 -37.59 -9.34 21.50
CA MET A 621 -36.76 -10.17 20.65
C MET A 621 -35.39 -10.50 21.30
N LEU A 622 -34.76 -9.55 21.99
CA LEU A 622 -33.53 -9.77 22.74
C LEU A 622 -33.73 -10.85 23.82
N ASN A 623 -34.76 -10.74 24.63
CA ASN A 623 -35.00 -11.62 25.78
C ASN A 623 -35.52 -13.00 25.34
N ASP A 624 -36.41 -13.06 24.37
CA ASP A 624 -37.11 -14.29 24.00
C ASP A 624 -36.39 -15.09 22.90
N THR A 625 -35.56 -14.45 22.08
CA THR A 625 -34.93 -15.10 20.93
C THR A 625 -33.41 -15.06 20.98
N LEU A 626 -32.81 -13.89 21.10
CA LEU A 626 -31.35 -13.73 20.96
C LEU A 626 -30.59 -14.23 22.19
N ILE A 627 -31.00 -13.85 23.40
CA ILE A 627 -30.30 -14.29 24.61
C ILE A 627 -30.38 -15.81 24.81
N PRO A 628 -31.51 -16.50 24.57
CA PRO A 628 -31.55 -17.96 24.57
C PRO A 628 -30.68 -18.61 23.50
N GLN A 629 -30.67 -18.06 22.27
CA GLN A 629 -29.81 -18.54 21.20
C GLN A 629 -28.32 -18.34 21.49
N MET A 630 -27.93 -17.21 22.03
CA MET A 630 -26.55 -16.94 22.46
C MET A 630 -26.08 -17.90 23.56
N LYS A 631 -26.98 -18.32 24.46
CA LYS A 631 -26.70 -19.31 25.51
C LYS A 631 -26.61 -20.75 24.95
N GLY A 632 -27.19 -21.01 23.79
CA GLY A 632 -27.27 -22.35 23.14
C GLY A 632 -26.35 -22.60 21.95
N SER A 633 -25.73 -21.56 21.43
CA SER A 633 -24.93 -21.65 20.21
C SER A 633 -23.45 -21.41 20.46
N SER A 634 -22.64 -22.46 20.44
CA SER A 634 -21.25 -22.26 20.04
C SER A 634 -21.21 -21.87 18.57
N CYS A 635 -20.38 -20.91 18.16
CA CYS A 635 -20.15 -20.46 16.77
C CYS A 635 -19.83 -21.57 15.75
N LEU A 636 -19.64 -22.78 16.19
CA LEU A 636 -19.19 -23.94 15.45
C LEU A 636 -20.24 -24.53 14.50
N ARG A 637 -21.55 -24.35 14.75
CA ARG A 637 -22.60 -25.03 13.96
C ARG A 637 -22.75 -24.55 12.51
N PHE A 638 -22.27 -23.35 12.19
CA PHE A 638 -22.41 -22.81 10.85
C PHE A 638 -21.21 -23.06 9.91
N LEU A 639 -20.06 -23.46 10.46
CA LEU A 639 -18.82 -23.65 9.69
C LEU A 639 -18.42 -25.13 9.54
N GLU A 640 -18.94 -26.03 10.38
CA GLU A 640 -18.64 -27.47 10.32
C GLU A 640 -18.90 -28.14 8.94
N PRO A 641 -19.91 -27.78 8.16
CA PRO A 641 -20.12 -28.39 6.85
C PRO A 641 -19.20 -27.84 5.74
N ILE A 642 -18.42 -26.77 6.02
CA ILE A 642 -17.70 -26.00 5.00
C ILE A 642 -16.17 -26.07 5.20
N LEU A 643 -15.72 -26.44 6.39
CA LEU A 643 -14.34 -26.63 6.79
C LEU A 643 -13.96 -28.10 6.81
#